data_ad9800bd02b22bd84d946d7ac997d930
#
_entry.id   ad9800bd02b22bd84d946d7ac997d930
#
_cell.length_a   1.000
_cell.length_b   1.000
_cell.length_c   1.000
_cell.angle_alpha   90.00
_cell.angle_beta   90.00
_cell.angle_gamma   90.00
#
_symmetry.space_group_name_H-M   'P 1'
#
loop_
_entity.id
_entity.type
_entity.pdbx_description
1 polymer ?
#
loop_
_entity_poly.entity_id
_entity_poly.type
_entity_poly.pdbx_seq_one_letter_code
_entity_poly.pdbx_strand_id
1 'polypeptide(L)'
;MTLLDDKINEHFAGLVVRKDLVKTVKGNAIVPSYVLEYLLGQYCATNDKDTIESGIDTVKDILRKHYVHRNEAGLVRSTIREKGRHKVIDRVSVSLNDKSDNYETEFANLGIKQVLIDSATVKAHPKLLVGGVWCLAEIEYEFIEDKNDSPWILTGLKPIQLSRFDFEGYVQSRQQFSTDEWIDLLIQSIGFNPQMIGKRNKLSQLIRLIPFCERNYNLIELGPKGTGKSHIYSEFSPHGMLISGGEVTVPKLFVHNSTGKLGLVGYWDVVAFDEFAGKQKRVDKALVDIMKNYMANKSFSRGVETLGAEASMVFVGNTDHTVPYMLKHSDLFDPLPEKFHDSAFLDRIYYYIPGWEVDVIRGEMFSDGYGFVVDYLAEILRSLRSHDYSDRYKHLFTLSSDISARDRDGINKTFSGLMKILFPDTEATEAEVEEVLRFAIEGRKRVKDQLLRIDPTYPDVHFAYTSKDGTEKLVHTLEELEYPDYYHRVLPGKSNLTPLQPIDFDLPAMGIPNEALLDSTFAKESLHANQSLSLNKQITAQAGAPEEQQLKEYHISFAENQRGVNFDKLFGPYLKGASQITITDPYIRLFYQIRNLMELLETIARYKTSDEEITVHLITAEDEFRGDQQTENLEKIVEACSSVGIVFSWEYDKTGTRHDRDITTNQGWKIVLSRGLDVFQRFEMNDTFSFANRLQQLRPCKEFNLTFVRI
;
A
#
# COMPACT_ATOMS: atom_id res chain seq x y z
N MET A 1 -18.81 23.99 0.18
CA MET A 1 -18.73 23.57 -1.22
C MET A 1 -17.74 24.46 -1.94
N THR A 2 -16.90 23.89 -2.74
CA THR A 2 -15.92 24.62 -3.56
C THR A 2 -16.53 24.99 -4.92
N LEU A 3 -15.92 25.92 -5.64
CA LEU A 3 -16.33 26.23 -7.03
C LEU A 3 -16.27 24.98 -7.93
N LEU A 4 -15.33 24.08 -7.63
CA LEU A 4 -15.21 22.80 -8.33
C LEU A 4 -16.43 21.90 -8.04
N ASP A 5 -16.90 21.82 -6.80
CA ASP A 5 -18.09 21.03 -6.45
C ASP A 5 -19.35 21.48 -7.19
N ASP A 6 -19.54 22.80 -7.35
CA ASP A 6 -20.69 23.35 -8.09
C ASP A 6 -20.60 22.96 -9.57
N LYS A 7 -19.43 23.08 -10.18
CA LYS A 7 -19.15 22.70 -11.58
C LYS A 7 -19.34 21.19 -11.81
N ILE A 8 -18.87 20.37 -10.86
CA ILE A 8 -19.05 18.90 -10.90
C ILE A 8 -20.55 18.55 -10.92
N ASN A 9 -21.34 19.17 -10.04
CA ASN A 9 -22.77 18.91 -9.97
C ASN A 9 -23.54 19.43 -11.19
N GLU A 10 -23.08 20.51 -11.83
CA GLU A 10 -23.67 21.04 -13.07
C GLU A 10 -23.51 20.06 -14.23
N HIS A 11 -22.31 19.52 -14.43
CA HIS A 11 -21.99 18.68 -15.60
C HIS A 11 -22.22 17.17 -15.38
N PHE A 12 -22.28 16.71 -14.14
CA PHE A 12 -22.44 15.31 -13.78
C PHE A 12 -23.59 15.06 -12.79
N ALA A 13 -24.68 15.82 -12.95
CA ALA A 13 -25.88 15.67 -12.11
C ALA A 13 -26.35 14.20 -12.05
N GLY A 14 -26.54 13.67 -10.84
CA GLY A 14 -26.98 12.29 -10.63
C GLY A 14 -25.90 11.21 -10.78
N LEU A 15 -24.67 11.58 -11.15
CA LEU A 15 -23.53 10.66 -11.31
C LEU A 15 -22.44 10.86 -10.27
N VAL A 16 -22.62 11.85 -9.40
CA VAL A 16 -21.69 12.24 -8.33
C VAL A 16 -22.34 12.19 -6.97
N VAL A 17 -21.55 12.00 -5.96
CA VAL A 17 -21.99 11.92 -4.56
C VAL A 17 -20.92 12.51 -3.65
N ARG A 18 -21.35 13.06 -2.52
CA ARG A 18 -20.42 13.53 -1.47
C ARG A 18 -19.73 12.36 -0.82
N LYS A 19 -18.39 12.41 -0.78
CA LYS A 19 -17.57 11.27 -0.33
C LYS A 19 -17.60 11.03 1.19
N ASP A 20 -17.89 12.05 1.99
CA ASP A 20 -18.05 11.93 3.44
C ASP A 20 -19.28 11.08 3.83
N LEU A 21 -20.31 11.02 2.96
CA LEU A 21 -21.54 10.28 3.23
C LEU A 21 -21.32 8.78 3.41
N VAL A 22 -20.32 8.21 2.75
CA VAL A 22 -19.96 6.78 2.89
C VAL A 22 -19.70 6.43 4.35
N LYS A 23 -18.97 7.26 5.07
CA LYS A 23 -18.69 7.04 6.50
C LYS A 23 -19.95 7.14 7.35
N THR A 24 -20.85 8.07 6.98
CA THR A 24 -22.11 8.30 7.71
C THR A 24 -23.07 7.13 7.63
N VAL A 25 -23.11 6.42 6.49
CA VAL A 25 -24.03 5.30 6.26
C VAL A 25 -23.42 3.92 6.58
N LYS A 26 -22.09 3.79 6.61
CA LYS A 26 -21.39 2.52 6.77
C LYS A 26 -21.79 1.80 8.08
N GLY A 27 -21.88 2.52 9.18
CA GLY A 27 -22.17 1.91 10.50
C GLY A 27 -21.25 0.72 10.76
N ASN A 28 -21.85 -0.43 11.16
CA ASN A 28 -21.14 -1.70 11.39
C ASN A 28 -21.12 -2.63 10.16
N ALA A 29 -21.60 -2.16 8.99
CA ALA A 29 -21.62 -2.97 7.78
C ALA A 29 -20.20 -3.15 7.20
N ILE A 30 -19.80 -4.41 7.00
CA ILE A 30 -18.52 -4.77 6.41
C ILE A 30 -18.73 -5.00 4.91
N VAL A 31 -18.88 -3.91 4.17
CA VAL A 31 -19.07 -3.90 2.71
C VAL A 31 -18.05 -2.97 2.06
N PRO A 32 -17.63 -3.26 0.82
CA PRO A 32 -16.80 -2.33 0.05
C PRO A 32 -17.47 -0.98 -0.17
N SER A 33 -16.67 0.07 -0.29
CA SER A 33 -17.17 1.44 -0.47
C SER A 33 -18.03 1.59 -1.73
N TYR A 34 -17.73 0.88 -2.81
CA TYR A 34 -18.54 0.93 -4.03
C TYR A 34 -19.99 0.44 -3.82
N VAL A 35 -20.20 -0.51 -2.89
CA VAL A 35 -21.55 -0.98 -2.54
C VAL A 35 -22.36 0.12 -1.87
N LEU A 36 -21.71 0.86 -0.94
CA LEU A 36 -22.33 1.97 -0.25
C LEU A 36 -22.59 3.14 -1.19
N GLU A 37 -21.62 3.49 -2.02
CA GLU A 37 -21.76 4.56 -3.01
C GLU A 37 -22.80 4.26 -4.08
N TYR A 38 -22.96 3.00 -4.47
CA TYR A 38 -24.04 2.60 -5.37
C TYR A 38 -25.42 2.94 -4.77
N LEU A 39 -25.62 2.66 -3.49
CA LEU A 39 -26.87 3.02 -2.80
C LEU A 39 -26.99 4.53 -2.63
N LEU A 40 -25.94 5.21 -2.20
CA LEU A 40 -25.89 6.67 -2.07
C LEU A 40 -26.14 7.37 -3.41
N GLY A 41 -25.56 6.87 -4.48
CA GLY A 41 -25.80 7.40 -5.83
C GLY A 41 -27.26 7.30 -6.29
N GLN A 42 -28.03 6.37 -5.76
CA GLN A 42 -29.46 6.26 -6.07
C GLN A 42 -30.35 7.23 -5.28
N TYR A 43 -29.92 7.66 -4.09
CA TYR A 43 -30.77 8.43 -3.17
C TYR A 43 -30.18 9.80 -2.79
N CYS A 44 -28.88 10.00 -2.96
CA CYS A 44 -28.15 11.19 -2.49
C CYS A 44 -27.33 11.89 -3.58
N ALA A 45 -27.53 11.57 -4.87
CA ALA A 45 -26.84 12.21 -5.99
C ALA A 45 -27.51 13.55 -6.36
N THR A 46 -27.53 14.49 -5.41
CA THR A 46 -28.16 15.81 -5.53
C THR A 46 -27.44 16.82 -4.65
N ASN A 47 -27.66 18.12 -4.89
CA ASN A 47 -27.17 19.22 -4.04
C ASN A 47 -28.16 19.65 -2.96
N ASP A 48 -29.38 19.17 -3.02
CA ASP A 48 -30.43 19.51 -2.06
C ASP A 48 -30.20 18.80 -0.72
N LYS A 49 -30.01 19.57 0.35
CA LYS A 49 -29.68 19.05 1.68
C LYS A 49 -30.77 18.15 2.25
N ASP A 50 -32.04 18.56 2.07
CA ASP A 50 -33.18 17.80 2.64
C ASP A 50 -33.32 16.45 1.94
N THR A 51 -33.09 16.42 0.62
CA THR A 51 -33.06 15.18 -0.17
C THR A 51 -31.89 14.30 0.24
N ILE A 52 -30.70 14.88 0.49
CA ILE A 52 -29.53 14.11 0.96
C ILE A 52 -29.82 13.49 2.34
N GLU A 53 -30.35 14.25 3.30
CA GLU A 53 -30.68 13.72 4.64
C GLU A 53 -31.70 12.59 4.56
N SER A 54 -32.78 12.78 3.81
CA SER A 54 -33.79 11.73 3.57
C SER A 54 -33.18 10.51 2.86
N GLY A 55 -32.28 10.73 1.91
CA GLY A 55 -31.55 9.69 1.20
C GLY A 55 -30.63 8.89 2.13
N ILE A 56 -29.90 9.55 3.02
CA ILE A 56 -29.05 8.92 4.05
C ILE A 56 -29.90 7.98 4.93
N ASP A 57 -31.05 8.46 5.40
CA ASP A 57 -31.93 7.66 6.24
C ASP A 57 -32.49 6.46 5.48
N THR A 58 -32.81 6.63 4.20
CA THR A 58 -33.26 5.55 3.32
C THR A 58 -32.16 4.50 3.15
N VAL A 59 -30.91 4.91 2.89
CA VAL A 59 -29.78 3.98 2.73
C VAL A 59 -29.49 3.25 4.05
N LYS A 60 -29.50 3.94 5.18
CA LYS A 60 -29.37 3.31 6.50
C LYS A 60 -30.45 2.26 6.74
N ASP A 61 -31.68 2.58 6.37
CA ASP A 61 -32.82 1.64 6.48
C ASP A 61 -32.67 0.42 5.57
N ILE A 62 -32.19 0.62 4.32
CA ILE A 62 -31.90 -0.50 3.40
C ILE A 62 -30.83 -1.40 3.99
N LEU A 63 -29.74 -0.82 4.48
CA LEU A 63 -28.65 -1.60 5.11
C LEU A 63 -29.15 -2.30 6.36
N ARG A 64 -29.89 -1.62 7.24
CA ARG A 64 -30.45 -2.23 8.45
C ARG A 64 -31.40 -3.39 8.16
N LYS A 65 -32.21 -3.30 7.11
CA LYS A 65 -33.21 -4.31 6.74
C LYS A 65 -32.63 -5.47 5.94
N HIS A 66 -31.61 -5.25 5.13
CA HIS A 66 -31.17 -6.19 4.12
C HIS A 66 -29.72 -6.63 4.25
N TYR A 67 -28.83 -5.82 4.87
CA TYR A 67 -27.46 -6.26 5.10
C TYR A 67 -27.42 -7.36 6.16
N VAL A 68 -26.74 -8.45 5.84
CA VAL A 68 -26.66 -9.60 6.76
C VAL A 68 -25.38 -9.46 7.60
N HIS A 69 -25.56 -9.23 8.89
CA HIS A 69 -24.46 -9.40 9.84
C HIS A 69 -24.24 -10.88 10.14
N ARG A 70 -22.99 -11.33 10.08
CA ARG A 70 -22.65 -12.75 10.27
C ARG A 70 -23.13 -13.33 11.62
N ASN A 71 -23.11 -12.53 12.67
CA ASN A 71 -23.61 -12.90 14.00
C ASN A 71 -25.15 -13.00 14.07
N GLU A 72 -25.88 -12.37 13.15
CA GLU A 72 -27.34 -12.36 13.07
C GLU A 72 -27.87 -13.31 11.98
N ALA A 73 -26.98 -14.03 11.30
CA ALA A 73 -27.35 -14.95 10.22
C ALA A 73 -28.44 -15.95 10.58
N GLY A 74 -28.46 -16.47 11.82
CA GLY A 74 -29.50 -17.35 12.33
C GLY A 74 -30.86 -16.70 12.38
N LEU A 75 -30.94 -15.44 12.83
CA LEU A 75 -32.19 -14.67 12.92
C LEU A 75 -32.72 -14.38 11.50
N VAL A 76 -31.86 -13.97 10.58
CA VAL A 76 -32.23 -13.70 9.18
C VAL A 76 -32.78 -14.97 8.51
N ARG A 77 -32.13 -16.12 8.71
CA ARG A 77 -32.62 -17.42 8.21
C ARG A 77 -34.01 -17.77 8.76
N SER A 78 -34.26 -17.57 10.07
CA SER A 78 -35.58 -17.76 10.67
C SER A 78 -36.61 -16.83 10.05
N THR A 79 -36.23 -15.56 9.83
CA THR A 79 -37.12 -14.57 9.18
C THR A 79 -37.50 -14.99 7.75
N ILE A 80 -36.54 -15.50 6.97
CA ILE A 80 -36.81 -15.99 5.61
C ILE A 80 -37.78 -17.16 5.67
N ARG A 81 -37.55 -18.11 6.57
CA ARG A 81 -38.39 -19.29 6.75
C ARG A 81 -39.82 -18.92 7.15
N GLU A 82 -39.99 -17.94 8.05
CA GLU A 82 -41.30 -17.50 8.54
C GLU A 82 -42.08 -16.70 7.49
N LYS A 83 -41.39 -15.82 6.76
CA LYS A 83 -42.02 -14.96 5.74
C LYS A 83 -42.13 -15.60 4.36
N GLY A 84 -41.48 -16.75 4.16
CA GLY A 84 -41.38 -17.42 2.88
C GLY A 84 -40.41 -16.75 1.91
N ARG A 85 -40.19 -15.42 1.98
CA ARG A 85 -39.36 -14.64 1.06
C ARG A 85 -38.74 -13.44 1.76
N HIS A 86 -37.44 -13.17 1.46
CA HIS A 86 -36.74 -12.02 2.00
C HIS A 86 -35.60 -11.55 1.09
N LYS A 87 -35.32 -10.22 1.10
CA LYS A 87 -34.18 -9.61 0.38
C LYS A 87 -33.00 -9.47 1.31
N VAL A 88 -31.81 -9.83 0.82
CA VAL A 88 -30.56 -9.73 1.56
C VAL A 88 -29.49 -9.04 0.72
N ILE A 89 -28.62 -8.26 1.35
CA ILE A 89 -27.38 -7.76 0.77
C ILE A 89 -26.26 -8.62 1.34
N ASP A 90 -25.62 -9.40 0.46
CA ASP A 90 -24.54 -10.30 0.85
C ASP A 90 -23.58 -10.52 -0.35
N ARG A 91 -22.41 -11.06 -0.06
CA ARG A 91 -21.49 -11.54 -1.08
C ARG A 91 -21.87 -12.96 -1.46
N VAL A 92 -22.21 -13.13 -2.73
CA VAL A 92 -22.79 -14.35 -3.29
C VAL A 92 -21.82 -15.02 -4.23
N SER A 93 -21.55 -16.30 -4.04
CA SER A 93 -20.77 -17.15 -4.95
C SER A 93 -21.55 -18.36 -5.39
N VAL A 94 -21.27 -18.87 -6.60
CA VAL A 94 -21.99 -20.00 -7.19
C VAL A 94 -21.01 -21.12 -7.52
N SER A 95 -21.43 -22.34 -7.31
CA SER A 95 -20.72 -23.56 -7.75
C SER A 95 -21.68 -24.51 -8.45
N LEU A 96 -21.18 -25.28 -9.40
CA LEU A 96 -21.93 -26.39 -9.99
C LEU A 96 -21.77 -27.61 -9.07
N ASN A 97 -22.88 -28.22 -8.69
CA ASN A 97 -22.88 -29.53 -8.05
C ASN A 97 -22.93 -30.62 -9.11
N ASP A 98 -21.79 -31.26 -9.35
CA ASP A 98 -21.64 -32.31 -10.40
C ASP A 98 -22.51 -33.55 -10.14
N LYS A 99 -23.06 -33.75 -8.92
CA LYS A 99 -23.93 -34.90 -8.59
C LYS A 99 -25.38 -34.65 -8.94
N SER A 100 -25.86 -33.43 -8.72
CA SER A 100 -27.24 -33.02 -8.96
C SER A 100 -27.43 -32.25 -10.28
N ASP A 101 -26.34 -31.93 -10.97
CA ASP A 101 -26.28 -31.08 -12.19
C ASP A 101 -26.97 -29.70 -11.98
N ASN A 102 -26.95 -29.22 -10.74
CA ASN A 102 -27.56 -27.95 -10.37
C ASN A 102 -26.51 -26.92 -9.96
N TYR A 103 -26.78 -25.64 -10.25
CA TYR A 103 -26.00 -24.55 -9.67
C TYR A 103 -26.47 -24.29 -8.23
N GLU A 104 -25.49 -24.23 -7.33
CA GLU A 104 -25.69 -23.96 -5.93
C GLU A 104 -25.00 -22.67 -5.52
N THR A 105 -25.72 -21.83 -4.80
CA THR A 105 -25.25 -20.53 -4.34
C THR A 105 -24.86 -20.60 -2.87
N GLU A 106 -23.71 -20.01 -2.53
CA GLU A 106 -23.24 -19.78 -1.17
C GLU A 106 -23.29 -18.31 -0.83
N PHE A 107 -23.87 -17.97 0.33
CA PHE A 107 -23.91 -16.63 0.90
C PHE A 107 -22.86 -16.50 2.00
N ALA A 108 -21.96 -15.54 1.87
CA ALA A 108 -20.79 -15.41 2.74
C ALA A 108 -21.13 -15.04 4.19
N ASN A 109 -22.04 -14.09 4.40
CA ASN A 109 -22.47 -13.64 5.72
C ASN A 109 -23.65 -14.43 6.26
N LEU A 110 -24.65 -14.68 5.43
CA LEU A 110 -25.83 -15.47 5.79
C LEU A 110 -25.46 -16.93 6.13
N GLY A 111 -24.33 -17.42 5.56
CA GLY A 111 -23.80 -18.74 5.85
C GLY A 111 -24.71 -19.88 5.39
N ILE A 112 -25.57 -19.65 4.40
CA ILE A 112 -26.35 -20.70 3.72
C ILE A 112 -25.54 -21.16 2.52
N LYS A 113 -25.45 -22.46 2.36
CA LYS A 113 -24.89 -23.15 1.20
C LYS A 113 -26.01 -23.90 0.50
N GLN A 114 -25.80 -24.23 -0.77
CA GLN A 114 -26.73 -25.02 -1.56
C GLN A 114 -28.07 -24.30 -1.82
N VAL A 115 -28.08 -22.98 -1.94
CA VAL A 115 -29.25 -22.25 -2.43
C VAL A 115 -29.32 -22.44 -3.94
N LEU A 116 -30.48 -23.00 -4.42
CA LEU A 116 -30.64 -23.25 -5.85
C LEU A 116 -30.78 -21.95 -6.63
N ILE A 117 -30.12 -21.90 -7.78
CA ILE A 117 -30.13 -20.74 -8.70
C ILE A 117 -30.33 -21.24 -10.12
N ASP A 118 -31.06 -20.48 -10.93
CA ASP A 118 -31.26 -20.81 -12.34
C ASP A 118 -30.01 -20.61 -13.18
N SER A 119 -29.85 -21.43 -14.21
CA SER A 119 -28.69 -21.39 -15.09
C SER A 119 -28.62 -20.13 -15.96
N ALA A 120 -29.74 -19.46 -16.22
CA ALA A 120 -29.77 -18.22 -17.01
C ALA A 120 -29.15 -17.07 -16.22
N THR A 121 -29.47 -16.96 -14.91
CA THR A 121 -28.85 -15.97 -14.01
C THR A 121 -27.33 -16.19 -13.89
N VAL A 122 -26.87 -17.44 -13.80
CA VAL A 122 -25.44 -17.76 -13.74
C VAL A 122 -24.73 -17.38 -15.05
N LYS A 123 -25.33 -17.68 -16.18
CA LYS A 123 -24.81 -17.30 -17.51
C LYS A 123 -24.76 -15.79 -17.72
N ALA A 124 -25.74 -15.05 -17.19
CA ALA A 124 -25.76 -13.59 -17.23
C ALA A 124 -24.66 -12.96 -16.34
N HIS A 125 -24.24 -13.67 -15.27
CA HIS A 125 -23.27 -13.16 -14.29
C HIS A 125 -22.14 -14.17 -14.02
N PRO A 126 -21.23 -14.44 -14.97
CA PRO A 126 -20.18 -15.49 -14.85
C PRO A 126 -19.22 -15.28 -13.68
N LYS A 127 -19.05 -14.03 -13.20
CA LYS A 127 -18.22 -13.70 -12.05
C LYS A 127 -18.67 -14.41 -10.76
N LEU A 128 -19.93 -14.80 -10.67
CA LEU A 128 -20.48 -15.57 -9.55
C LEU A 128 -19.76 -16.91 -9.35
N LEU A 129 -19.28 -17.53 -10.44
CA LEU A 129 -18.59 -18.82 -10.43
C LEU A 129 -17.15 -18.76 -9.89
N VAL A 130 -16.58 -17.56 -9.73
CA VAL A 130 -15.12 -17.44 -9.57
C VAL A 130 -14.66 -16.73 -8.31
N GLY A 131 -15.44 -15.88 -7.71
CA GLY A 131 -14.91 -15.13 -6.57
C GLY A 131 -15.95 -14.52 -5.64
N GLY A 132 -17.22 -14.68 -6.00
CA GLY A 132 -18.34 -14.06 -5.28
C GLY A 132 -18.48 -12.56 -5.58
N VAL A 133 -19.71 -12.12 -5.75
CA VAL A 133 -20.12 -10.78 -6.12
C VAL A 133 -21.07 -10.23 -5.05
N TRP A 134 -20.94 -8.94 -4.69
CA TRP A 134 -21.92 -8.29 -3.83
C TRP A 134 -23.23 -8.09 -4.58
N CYS A 135 -24.30 -8.58 -4.02
CA CYS A 135 -25.62 -8.60 -4.65
C CYS A 135 -26.71 -8.20 -3.66
N LEU A 136 -27.74 -7.57 -4.19
CA LEU A 136 -29.08 -7.60 -3.60
C LEU A 136 -29.76 -8.87 -4.10
N ALA A 137 -29.92 -9.85 -3.22
CA ALA A 137 -30.45 -11.16 -3.53
C ALA A 137 -31.80 -11.36 -2.86
N GLU A 138 -32.72 -12.01 -3.56
CA GLU A 138 -34.02 -12.37 -3.04
C GLU A 138 -34.09 -13.88 -2.87
N ILE A 139 -34.27 -14.32 -1.61
CA ILE A 139 -34.23 -15.72 -1.24
C ILE A 139 -35.62 -16.12 -0.81
N GLU A 140 -36.05 -17.25 -1.32
CA GLU A 140 -37.31 -17.91 -0.97
C GLU A 140 -37.04 -19.22 -0.20
N TYR A 141 -37.88 -19.52 0.76
CA TYR A 141 -37.89 -20.79 1.48
C TYR A 141 -39.12 -21.59 1.13
N GLU A 142 -38.93 -22.75 0.52
CA GLU A 142 -39.96 -23.71 0.18
C GLU A 142 -39.75 -24.99 0.99
N PHE A 143 -40.73 -25.39 1.77
CA PHE A 143 -40.62 -26.63 2.53
C PHE A 143 -40.66 -27.84 1.60
N ILE A 144 -39.60 -28.64 1.63
CA ILE A 144 -39.45 -29.86 0.82
C ILE A 144 -39.40 -31.06 1.78
N GLU A 145 -40.20 -32.10 1.50
CA GLU A 145 -40.22 -33.34 2.30
C GLU A 145 -38.95 -34.17 2.10
N ASP A 146 -38.35 -34.11 0.92
CA ASP A 146 -37.08 -34.80 0.67
C ASP A 146 -35.90 -34.04 1.29
N LYS A 147 -35.21 -34.70 2.22
CA LYS A 147 -34.08 -34.12 2.95
C LYS A 147 -32.84 -33.93 2.09
N ASN A 148 -32.79 -34.49 0.87
CA ASN A 148 -31.69 -34.36 -0.04
C ASN A 148 -31.76 -33.08 -0.88
N ASP A 149 -32.93 -32.47 -0.99
CA ASP A 149 -33.13 -31.24 -1.75
C ASP A 149 -33.01 -29.99 -0.85
N SER A 150 -32.48 -28.91 -1.42
CA SER A 150 -32.39 -27.66 -0.69
C SER A 150 -33.69 -26.89 -0.64
N PRO A 151 -34.18 -26.51 0.54
CA PRO A 151 -35.42 -25.73 0.66
C PRO A 151 -35.22 -24.25 0.32
N TRP A 152 -33.96 -23.84 -0.04
CA TRP A 152 -33.60 -22.47 -0.33
C TRP A 152 -33.50 -22.25 -1.83
N ILE A 153 -34.20 -21.25 -2.34
CA ILE A 153 -34.25 -20.90 -3.75
C ILE A 153 -33.90 -19.42 -3.92
N LEU A 154 -32.99 -19.11 -4.82
CA LEU A 154 -32.70 -17.75 -5.20
C LEU A 154 -33.66 -17.35 -6.34
N THR A 155 -34.62 -16.47 -6.03
CA THR A 155 -35.64 -16.02 -6.98
C THR A 155 -35.30 -14.70 -7.66
N GLY A 156 -34.35 -13.96 -7.10
CA GLY A 156 -33.88 -12.72 -7.70
C GLY A 156 -32.45 -12.40 -7.29
N LEU A 157 -31.64 -11.98 -8.25
CA LEU A 157 -30.26 -11.55 -7.99
C LEU A 157 -29.95 -10.30 -8.81
N LYS A 158 -29.57 -9.24 -8.13
CA LYS A 158 -29.10 -8.01 -8.73
C LYS A 158 -27.69 -7.73 -8.22
N PRO A 159 -26.65 -7.91 -9.05
CA PRO A 159 -25.31 -7.43 -8.70
C PRO A 159 -25.35 -5.94 -8.38
N ILE A 160 -24.59 -5.53 -7.36
CA ILE A 160 -24.46 -4.12 -7.01
C ILE A 160 -23.41 -3.52 -7.93
N GLN A 161 -23.86 -3.17 -9.14
CA GLN A 161 -23.09 -2.51 -10.19
C GLN A 161 -24.02 -1.82 -11.19
N LEU A 162 -23.59 -0.72 -11.76
CA LEU A 162 -24.32 -0.02 -12.83
C LEU A 162 -24.42 -0.90 -14.08
N SER A 163 -25.59 -0.91 -14.68
CA SER A 163 -25.87 -1.68 -15.90
C SER A 163 -25.83 -0.82 -17.18
N ARG A 164 -25.98 0.49 -17.04
CA ARG A 164 -25.98 1.45 -18.15
C ARG A 164 -25.30 2.75 -17.71
N PHE A 165 -24.47 3.32 -18.57
CA PHE A 165 -23.81 4.60 -18.40
C PHE A 165 -23.64 5.28 -19.76
N ASP A 166 -23.56 6.60 -19.76
CA ASP A 166 -23.33 7.41 -20.94
C ASP A 166 -21.83 7.73 -21.08
N PHE A 167 -21.14 6.96 -21.93
CA PHE A 167 -19.72 7.17 -22.19
C PHE A 167 -19.47 8.45 -23.00
N GLU A 168 -20.32 8.74 -23.99
CA GLU A 168 -20.16 9.93 -24.83
C GLU A 168 -20.38 11.21 -24.01
N GLY A 169 -21.40 11.23 -23.16
CA GLY A 169 -21.63 12.34 -22.23
C GLY A 169 -20.47 12.55 -21.26
N TYR A 170 -19.82 11.48 -20.78
CA TYR A 170 -18.61 11.58 -19.99
C TYR A 170 -17.46 12.27 -20.72
N VAL A 171 -17.19 11.85 -21.96
CA VAL A 171 -16.15 12.40 -22.82
C VAL A 171 -16.42 13.88 -23.15
N GLN A 172 -17.67 14.24 -23.47
CA GLN A 172 -18.06 15.62 -23.74
C GLN A 172 -17.93 16.51 -22.52
N SER A 173 -18.36 16.02 -21.35
CA SER A 173 -18.29 16.78 -20.10
C SER A 173 -16.85 17.02 -19.65
N ARG A 174 -15.89 16.12 -19.99
CA ARG A 174 -14.46 16.34 -19.71
C ARG A 174 -13.95 17.67 -20.25
N GLN A 175 -14.41 18.09 -21.43
CA GLN A 175 -13.98 19.32 -22.10
C GLN A 175 -14.35 20.60 -21.31
N GLN A 176 -15.26 20.51 -20.37
CA GLN A 176 -15.63 21.65 -19.52
C GLN A 176 -14.62 21.89 -18.37
N PHE A 177 -13.74 20.94 -18.09
CA PHE A 177 -12.79 21.01 -16.97
C PHE A 177 -11.38 21.27 -17.48
N SER A 178 -10.63 22.14 -16.79
CA SER A 178 -9.18 22.16 -16.96
C SER A 178 -8.57 20.83 -16.52
N THR A 179 -7.33 20.57 -16.93
CA THR A 179 -6.66 19.30 -16.56
C THR A 179 -6.47 19.17 -15.05
N ASP A 180 -6.15 20.27 -14.36
CA ASP A 180 -5.99 20.26 -12.91
C ASP A 180 -7.34 20.03 -12.19
N GLU A 181 -8.42 20.70 -12.63
CA GLU A 181 -9.78 20.45 -12.11
C GLU A 181 -10.23 19.00 -12.33
N TRP A 182 -9.87 18.43 -13.50
CA TRP A 182 -10.20 17.05 -13.83
C TRP A 182 -9.43 16.05 -12.94
N ILE A 183 -8.14 16.29 -12.75
CA ILE A 183 -7.32 15.51 -11.81
C ILE A 183 -7.93 15.60 -10.41
N ASP A 184 -8.31 16.80 -9.96
CA ASP A 184 -8.91 16.98 -8.63
C ASP A 184 -10.24 16.25 -8.49
N LEU A 185 -11.11 16.28 -9.52
CA LEU A 185 -12.34 15.49 -9.55
C LEU A 185 -12.06 13.99 -9.43
N LEU A 186 -11.07 13.47 -10.17
CA LEU A 186 -10.70 12.04 -10.10
C LEU A 186 -10.16 11.66 -8.72
N ILE A 187 -9.35 12.52 -8.11
CA ILE A 187 -8.82 12.33 -6.75
C ILE A 187 -9.94 12.36 -5.72
N GLN A 188 -10.89 13.30 -5.83
CA GLN A 188 -12.10 13.30 -4.99
C GLN A 188 -12.91 12.02 -5.19
N SER A 189 -13.02 11.53 -6.43
CA SER A 189 -13.78 10.33 -6.75
C SER A 189 -13.22 9.07 -6.08
N ILE A 190 -11.92 8.97 -5.91
CA ILE A 190 -11.28 7.87 -5.16
C ILE A 190 -11.20 8.14 -3.64
N GLY A 191 -11.81 9.22 -3.18
CA GLY A 191 -12.03 9.52 -1.76
C GLY A 191 -11.00 10.44 -1.10
N PHE A 192 -10.05 11.02 -1.85
CA PHE A 192 -9.02 11.89 -1.30
C PHE A 192 -9.32 13.37 -1.52
N ASN A 193 -8.86 14.19 -0.57
CA ASN A 193 -8.92 15.65 -0.68
C ASN A 193 -7.76 16.15 -1.55
N PRO A 194 -8.04 16.69 -2.77
CA PRO A 194 -6.99 17.10 -3.69
C PRO A 194 -6.14 18.27 -3.20
N GLN A 195 -6.64 19.06 -2.25
CA GLN A 195 -5.89 20.18 -1.68
C GLN A 195 -4.78 19.74 -0.72
N MET A 196 -4.85 18.51 -0.24
CA MET A 196 -3.89 17.93 0.69
C MET A 196 -2.82 17.10 0.01
N ILE A 197 -2.86 16.98 -1.32
CA ILE A 197 -2.01 16.05 -2.09
C ILE A 197 -1.34 16.82 -3.24
N GLY A 198 -0.01 16.73 -3.31
CA GLY A 198 0.77 17.34 -4.40
C GLY A 198 0.51 16.67 -5.76
N LYS A 199 0.75 17.39 -6.88
CA LYS A 199 0.46 16.92 -8.25
C LYS A 199 1.08 15.56 -8.56
N ARG A 200 2.34 15.34 -8.18
CA ARG A 200 3.05 14.07 -8.41
C ARG A 200 2.36 12.90 -7.69
N ASN A 201 1.98 13.10 -6.44
CA ASN A 201 1.25 12.09 -5.68
C ASN A 201 -0.15 11.84 -6.30
N LYS A 202 -0.86 12.89 -6.77
CA LYS A 202 -2.13 12.73 -7.51
C LYS A 202 -1.95 11.81 -8.73
N LEU A 203 -0.90 12.03 -9.53
CA LEU A 203 -0.58 11.18 -10.68
C LEU A 203 -0.27 9.73 -10.24
N SER A 204 0.48 9.55 -9.16
CA SER A 204 0.77 8.21 -8.60
C SER A 204 -0.50 7.49 -8.13
N GLN A 205 -1.47 8.23 -7.55
CA GLN A 205 -2.78 7.67 -7.22
C GLN A 205 -3.55 7.26 -8.49
N LEU A 206 -3.48 8.05 -9.57
CA LEU A 206 -4.16 7.76 -10.83
C LEU A 206 -3.52 6.59 -11.59
N ILE A 207 -2.21 6.35 -11.47
CA ILE A 207 -1.56 5.11 -12.00
C ILE A 207 -2.23 3.86 -11.44
N ARG A 208 -2.70 3.86 -10.20
CA ARG A 208 -3.43 2.71 -9.60
C ARG A 208 -4.73 2.38 -10.34
N LEU A 209 -5.28 3.33 -11.12
CA LEU A 209 -6.49 3.12 -11.93
C LEU A 209 -6.20 2.52 -13.30
N ILE A 210 -4.97 2.58 -13.80
CA ILE A 210 -4.61 2.05 -15.13
C ILE A 210 -4.99 0.59 -15.32
N PRO A 211 -4.81 -0.33 -14.35
CA PRO A 211 -5.22 -1.73 -14.50
C PRO A 211 -6.70 -1.90 -14.85
N PHE A 212 -7.56 -0.93 -14.48
CA PHE A 212 -9.00 -0.96 -14.79
C PHE A 212 -9.32 -0.47 -16.19
N CYS A 213 -8.46 0.35 -16.84
CA CYS A 213 -8.66 0.88 -18.19
C CYS A 213 -7.69 0.32 -19.24
N GLU A 214 -6.72 -0.50 -18.84
CA GLU A 214 -5.79 -1.22 -19.72
C GLU A 214 -5.89 -2.73 -19.54
N ARG A 215 -5.77 -3.48 -20.65
CA ARG A 215 -5.76 -4.95 -20.64
C ARG A 215 -4.35 -5.47 -20.38
N ASN A 216 -4.23 -6.53 -19.57
CA ASN A 216 -2.94 -7.17 -19.29
C ASN A 216 -1.87 -6.16 -18.84
N TYR A 217 -2.21 -5.26 -17.96
CA TYR A 217 -1.31 -4.29 -17.39
C TYR A 217 -0.70 -4.82 -16.10
N ASN A 218 0.63 -4.91 -16.05
CA ASN A 218 1.36 -5.47 -14.92
C ASN A 218 1.98 -4.34 -14.09
N LEU A 219 1.48 -4.15 -12.89
CA LEU A 219 1.84 -3.06 -11.99
C LEU A 219 2.41 -3.60 -10.68
N ILE A 220 3.46 -3.00 -10.18
CA ILE A 220 3.95 -3.22 -8.81
C ILE A 220 3.96 -1.93 -8.02
N GLU A 221 3.57 -2.02 -6.76
CA GLU A 221 3.70 -0.94 -5.80
C GLU A 221 4.28 -1.45 -4.49
N LEU A 222 5.49 -1.01 -4.16
CA LEU A 222 6.16 -1.31 -2.90
C LEU A 222 6.40 0.00 -2.14
N GLY A 223 6.18 -0.02 -0.84
CA GLY A 223 6.35 1.19 -0.02
C GLY A 223 5.83 1.03 1.41
N PRO A 224 5.91 2.09 2.24
CA PRO A 224 5.53 2.03 3.64
C PRO A 224 4.05 1.67 3.84
N LYS A 225 3.71 1.22 5.03
CA LYS A 225 2.33 0.90 5.44
C LYS A 225 1.48 2.17 5.51
N GLY A 226 0.16 2.04 5.26
CA GLY A 226 -0.79 3.13 5.49
C GLY A 226 -0.96 4.12 4.32
N THR A 227 -0.43 3.84 3.12
CA THR A 227 -0.57 4.68 1.92
C THR A 227 -1.78 4.33 1.04
N GLY A 228 -2.67 3.45 1.51
CA GLY A 228 -3.91 3.09 0.80
C GLY A 228 -3.73 2.17 -0.40
N LYS A 229 -2.58 1.51 -0.55
CA LYS A 229 -2.27 0.63 -1.69
C LYS A 229 -3.38 -0.38 -2.02
N SER A 230 -3.83 -1.12 -1.01
CA SER A 230 -4.81 -2.19 -1.18
C SER A 230 -6.25 -1.67 -1.34
N HIS A 231 -6.52 -0.45 -0.86
CA HIS A 231 -7.86 0.16 -0.82
C HIS A 231 -8.51 0.26 -2.20
N ILE A 232 -7.78 0.76 -3.19
CA ILE A 232 -8.28 0.90 -4.57
C ILE A 232 -8.74 -0.44 -5.15
N TYR A 233 -8.02 -1.52 -4.89
CA TYR A 233 -8.33 -2.83 -5.49
C TYR A 233 -9.41 -3.61 -4.75
N SER A 234 -9.74 -3.24 -3.50
CA SER A 234 -10.80 -3.86 -2.71
C SER A 234 -12.10 -3.06 -2.68
N GLU A 235 -12.01 -1.73 -2.74
CA GLU A 235 -13.13 -0.84 -2.41
C GLU A 235 -13.66 -0.05 -3.61
N PHE A 236 -12.83 0.15 -4.66
CA PHE A 236 -13.16 1.06 -5.75
C PHE A 236 -14.07 0.43 -6.82
N SER A 237 -13.90 -0.84 -7.16
CA SER A 237 -14.53 -1.38 -8.37
C SER A 237 -15.07 -2.79 -8.21
N PRO A 238 -16.28 -3.08 -8.75
CA PRO A 238 -16.80 -4.43 -8.82
C PRO A 238 -16.06 -5.32 -9.82
N HIS A 239 -15.12 -4.77 -10.61
CA HIS A 239 -14.34 -5.48 -11.63
C HIS A 239 -12.95 -5.89 -11.15
N GLY A 240 -12.56 -5.52 -9.92
CA GLY A 240 -11.31 -5.90 -9.26
C GLY A 240 -11.47 -7.03 -8.26
N MET A 241 -10.45 -7.87 -8.15
CA MET A 241 -10.35 -8.89 -7.11
C MET A 241 -9.04 -8.73 -6.35
N LEU A 242 -9.14 -8.44 -5.05
CA LEU A 242 -7.98 -8.41 -4.17
C LEU A 242 -7.80 -9.77 -3.48
N ILE A 243 -6.61 -10.32 -3.59
CA ILE A 243 -6.16 -11.54 -2.90
C ILE A 243 -5.29 -11.08 -1.74
N SER A 244 -5.82 -11.17 -0.51
CA SER A 244 -5.10 -10.78 0.70
C SER A 244 -4.46 -11.96 1.39
N GLY A 245 -3.24 -11.80 1.87
CA GLY A 245 -2.56 -12.64 2.88
C GLY A 245 -2.42 -14.12 2.59
N GLY A 246 -2.87 -14.60 1.46
CA GLY A 246 -3.01 -16.01 1.16
C GLY A 246 -2.18 -16.49 -0.02
N GLU A 247 -1.73 -17.74 0.08
CA GLU A 247 -1.19 -18.45 -1.05
C GLU A 247 -2.30 -18.68 -2.09
N VAL A 248 -2.15 -18.09 -3.27
CA VAL A 248 -3.02 -18.40 -4.40
C VAL A 248 -2.47 -19.63 -5.13
N THR A 249 -3.34 -20.59 -5.38
CA THR A 249 -2.95 -21.78 -6.15
C THR A 249 -3.14 -21.54 -7.66
N VAL A 250 -2.37 -22.26 -8.47
CA VAL A 250 -2.48 -22.20 -9.95
C VAL A 250 -3.92 -22.48 -10.43
N PRO A 251 -4.65 -23.48 -9.91
CA PRO A 251 -6.06 -23.71 -10.28
C PRO A 251 -6.98 -22.53 -9.97
N LYS A 252 -6.81 -21.89 -8.82
CA LYS A 252 -7.63 -20.74 -8.43
C LYS A 252 -7.37 -19.52 -9.30
N LEU A 253 -6.11 -19.31 -9.69
CA LEU A 253 -5.74 -18.13 -10.48
C LEU A 253 -6.02 -18.30 -11.97
N PHE A 254 -5.68 -19.45 -12.55
CA PHE A 254 -5.68 -19.68 -14.00
C PHE A 254 -6.77 -20.65 -14.46
N VAL A 255 -6.60 -21.94 -14.27
CA VAL A 255 -7.53 -22.98 -14.70
C VAL A 255 -7.43 -24.22 -13.82
N HIS A 256 -8.56 -24.84 -13.56
CA HIS A 256 -8.65 -26.10 -12.83
C HIS A 256 -8.60 -27.27 -13.83
N ASN A 257 -7.53 -28.08 -13.80
CA ASN A 257 -7.27 -29.10 -14.82
C ASN A 257 -8.38 -30.16 -14.97
N SER A 258 -8.99 -30.59 -13.85
CA SER A 258 -9.98 -31.67 -13.89
C SER A 258 -11.34 -31.20 -14.38
N THR A 259 -11.67 -29.92 -14.23
CA THR A 259 -12.99 -29.39 -14.59
C THR A 259 -12.96 -28.42 -15.77
N GLY A 260 -11.77 -28.00 -16.24
CA GLY A 260 -11.61 -26.99 -17.28
C GLY A 260 -12.12 -25.58 -16.88
N LYS A 261 -12.55 -25.40 -15.62
CA LYS A 261 -13.04 -24.08 -15.17
C LYS A 261 -11.92 -23.06 -15.11
N LEU A 262 -12.17 -21.90 -15.74
CA LEU A 262 -11.27 -20.74 -15.68
C LEU A 262 -11.15 -20.23 -14.24
N GLY A 263 -9.95 -19.76 -13.88
CA GLY A 263 -9.69 -19.10 -12.62
C GLY A 263 -9.95 -17.60 -12.66
N LEU A 264 -9.42 -16.88 -11.67
CA LEU A 264 -9.66 -15.46 -11.48
C LEU A 264 -9.34 -14.62 -12.72
N VAL A 265 -8.22 -14.89 -13.40
CA VAL A 265 -7.77 -14.11 -14.57
C VAL A 265 -8.72 -14.20 -15.78
N GLY A 266 -9.58 -15.21 -15.82
CA GLY A 266 -10.55 -15.37 -16.91
C GLY A 266 -11.82 -14.53 -16.75
N TYR A 267 -12.07 -13.98 -15.56
CA TYR A 267 -13.34 -13.30 -15.26
C TYR A 267 -13.22 -11.91 -14.68
N TRP A 268 -12.08 -11.58 -14.07
CA TRP A 268 -11.84 -10.29 -13.46
C TRP A 268 -10.97 -9.43 -14.38
N ASP A 269 -11.27 -8.13 -14.43
CA ASP A 269 -10.48 -7.17 -15.20
C ASP A 269 -9.15 -6.87 -14.50
N VAL A 270 -9.15 -6.91 -13.16
CA VAL A 270 -7.96 -6.70 -12.31
C VAL A 270 -7.87 -7.78 -11.25
N VAL A 271 -6.71 -8.41 -11.15
CA VAL A 271 -6.34 -9.32 -10.06
C VAL A 271 -5.17 -8.71 -9.30
N ALA A 272 -5.43 -8.25 -8.09
CA ALA A 272 -4.44 -7.62 -7.23
C ALA A 272 -4.01 -8.58 -6.12
N PHE A 273 -2.71 -8.65 -5.88
CA PHE A 273 -2.09 -9.46 -4.82
C PHE A 273 -1.65 -8.52 -3.71
N ASP A 274 -2.35 -8.58 -2.58
CA ASP A 274 -1.99 -7.83 -1.39
C ASP A 274 -0.98 -8.60 -0.52
N GLU A 275 -0.21 -7.86 0.25
CA GLU A 275 0.88 -8.43 1.04
C GLU A 275 1.82 -9.29 0.19
N PHE A 276 2.05 -8.88 -1.08
CA PHE A 276 2.91 -9.63 -2.00
C PHE A 276 4.37 -9.68 -1.54
N ALA A 277 4.80 -8.70 -0.75
CA ALA A 277 6.10 -8.66 -0.10
C ALA A 277 6.18 -9.65 1.09
N GLY A 278 7.41 -10.10 1.39
CA GLY A 278 7.71 -11.01 2.49
C GLY A 278 8.68 -12.11 2.05
N LYS A 279 9.98 -11.94 2.33
CA LYS A 279 11.06 -12.86 1.93
C LYS A 279 10.83 -14.31 2.35
N GLN A 280 10.18 -14.53 3.49
CA GLN A 280 9.94 -15.86 4.06
C GLN A 280 8.71 -16.57 3.47
N LYS A 281 7.91 -15.92 2.63
CA LYS A 281 6.72 -16.53 2.04
C LYS A 281 7.11 -17.67 1.10
N ARG A 282 6.48 -18.83 1.32
CA ARG A 282 6.64 -19.98 0.43
C ARG A 282 5.80 -19.75 -0.84
N VAL A 283 6.47 -19.74 -1.96
CA VAL A 283 5.82 -19.56 -3.28
C VAL A 283 6.05 -20.81 -4.11
N ASP A 284 5.01 -21.26 -4.83
CA ASP A 284 5.15 -22.35 -5.78
C ASP A 284 5.85 -21.85 -7.05
N LYS A 285 6.95 -22.52 -7.43
CA LYS A 285 7.69 -22.21 -8.66
C LYS A 285 6.80 -22.33 -9.91
N ALA A 286 5.92 -23.31 -9.96
CA ALA A 286 5.00 -23.50 -11.08
C ALA A 286 4.05 -22.31 -11.23
N LEU A 287 3.61 -21.69 -10.13
CA LEU A 287 2.82 -20.49 -10.14
C LEU A 287 3.59 -19.32 -10.79
N VAL A 288 4.83 -19.09 -10.38
CA VAL A 288 5.67 -18.01 -10.94
C VAL A 288 5.88 -18.21 -12.43
N ASP A 289 6.18 -19.44 -12.87
CA ASP A 289 6.42 -19.75 -14.29
C ASP A 289 5.17 -19.54 -15.15
N ILE A 290 3.99 -19.93 -14.69
CA ILE A 290 2.72 -19.68 -15.41
C ILE A 290 2.39 -18.17 -15.42
N MET A 291 2.61 -17.47 -14.32
CA MET A 291 2.44 -16.01 -14.25
C MET A 291 3.36 -15.31 -15.26
N LYS A 292 4.64 -15.68 -15.34
CA LYS A 292 5.58 -15.15 -16.34
C LYS A 292 5.05 -15.36 -17.76
N ASN A 293 4.56 -16.56 -18.08
CA ASN A 293 4.00 -16.85 -19.38
C ASN A 293 2.77 -16.00 -19.69
N TYR A 294 1.85 -15.88 -18.75
CA TYR A 294 0.66 -15.06 -18.90
C TYR A 294 0.99 -13.56 -19.09
N MET A 295 1.88 -13.02 -18.28
CA MET A 295 2.31 -11.62 -18.39
C MET A 295 2.98 -11.30 -19.74
N ALA A 296 3.68 -12.30 -20.34
CA ALA A 296 4.31 -12.14 -21.65
C ALA A 296 3.33 -12.31 -22.81
N ASN A 297 2.52 -13.37 -22.76
CA ASN A 297 1.79 -13.87 -23.92
C ASN A 297 0.29 -13.54 -23.87
N LYS A 298 -0.21 -12.94 -22.76
CA LYS A 298 -1.65 -12.69 -22.53
C LYS A 298 -2.50 -13.97 -22.58
N SER A 299 -1.84 -15.10 -22.43
CA SER A 299 -2.42 -16.44 -22.46
C SER A 299 -1.67 -17.37 -21.53
N PHE A 300 -2.33 -18.42 -21.12
CA PHE A 300 -1.75 -19.47 -20.30
C PHE A 300 -2.19 -20.83 -20.81
N SER A 301 -1.31 -21.80 -20.67
CA SER A 301 -1.59 -23.20 -21.01
C SER A 301 -1.45 -24.06 -19.78
N ARG A 302 -2.49 -24.86 -19.53
CA ARG A 302 -2.44 -25.92 -18.53
C ARG A 302 -3.26 -27.10 -19.04
N GLY A 303 -2.55 -28.14 -19.47
CA GLY A 303 -3.16 -29.28 -20.18
C GLY A 303 -3.06 -29.11 -21.69
N VAL A 304 -4.16 -29.37 -22.41
CA VAL A 304 -4.17 -29.45 -23.88
C VAL A 304 -4.44 -28.12 -24.58
N GLU A 305 -5.11 -27.18 -23.91
CA GLU A 305 -5.57 -25.92 -24.54
C GLU A 305 -4.79 -24.71 -24.00
N THR A 306 -4.55 -23.75 -24.91
CA THR A 306 -4.05 -22.41 -24.56
C THR A 306 -5.23 -21.44 -24.49
N LEU A 307 -5.42 -20.82 -23.34
CA LEU A 307 -6.52 -19.91 -23.06
C LEU A 307 -6.01 -18.48 -22.97
N GLY A 308 -6.66 -17.56 -23.68
CA GLY A 308 -6.41 -16.13 -23.58
C GLY A 308 -7.16 -15.52 -22.40
N ALA A 309 -6.60 -14.49 -21.77
CA ALA A 309 -7.28 -13.68 -20.78
C ALA A 309 -6.77 -12.23 -20.81
N GLU A 310 -7.57 -11.31 -20.27
CA GLU A 310 -7.32 -9.87 -20.35
C GLU A 310 -7.03 -9.22 -19.01
N ALA A 311 -7.04 -10.00 -17.91
CA ALA A 311 -6.85 -9.46 -16.57
C ALA A 311 -5.49 -8.78 -16.41
N SER A 312 -5.50 -7.61 -15.82
CA SER A 312 -4.32 -6.91 -15.36
C SER A 312 -3.87 -7.47 -14.02
N MET A 313 -2.55 -7.60 -13.82
CA MET A 313 -1.98 -8.09 -12.57
C MET A 313 -1.35 -6.95 -11.78
N VAL A 314 -1.71 -6.84 -10.51
CA VAL A 314 -1.19 -5.82 -9.61
C VAL A 314 -0.56 -6.48 -8.40
N PHE A 315 0.65 -6.06 -8.06
CA PHE A 315 1.43 -6.59 -6.94
C PHE A 315 1.65 -5.50 -5.92
N VAL A 316 1.08 -5.65 -4.73
CA VAL A 316 1.14 -4.64 -3.67
C VAL A 316 1.86 -5.20 -2.45
N GLY A 317 2.84 -4.48 -1.97
CA GLY A 317 3.63 -4.94 -0.83
C GLY A 317 4.17 -3.80 0.03
N ASN A 318 4.61 -4.16 1.23
CA ASN A 318 5.27 -3.23 2.13
C ASN A 318 6.78 -3.37 2.01
N THR A 319 7.51 -2.25 2.14
CA THR A 319 8.95 -2.25 2.29
C THR A 319 9.31 -2.37 3.77
N ASP A 320 10.33 -3.16 4.08
CA ASP A 320 10.84 -3.33 5.44
C ASP A 320 11.96 -2.33 5.75
N HIS A 321 12.56 -1.75 4.69
CA HIS A 321 13.69 -0.86 4.79
C HIS A 321 13.43 0.48 4.07
N THR A 322 14.21 1.50 4.43
CA THR A 322 14.21 2.79 3.74
C THR A 322 14.86 2.68 2.35
N VAL A 323 14.53 3.62 1.46
CA VAL A 323 15.07 3.65 0.09
C VAL A 323 16.61 3.67 0.07
N PRO A 324 17.30 4.56 0.81
CA PRO A 324 18.77 4.56 0.81
C PRO A 324 19.36 3.25 1.33
N TYR A 325 18.74 2.61 2.31
CA TYR A 325 19.17 1.29 2.78
C TYR A 325 19.06 0.23 1.67
N MET A 326 17.91 0.14 1.02
CA MET A 326 17.69 -0.81 -0.08
C MET A 326 18.67 -0.56 -1.23
N LEU A 327 18.89 0.70 -1.61
CA LEU A 327 19.84 1.05 -2.67
C LEU A 327 21.30 0.75 -2.29
N LYS A 328 21.67 0.89 -1.02
CA LYS A 328 23.04 0.60 -0.55
C LYS A 328 23.32 -0.91 -0.48
N HIS A 329 22.35 -1.71 -0.01
CA HIS A 329 22.56 -3.12 0.35
C HIS A 329 21.94 -4.12 -0.61
N SER A 330 20.92 -3.73 -1.39
CA SER A 330 20.19 -4.62 -2.28
C SER A 330 19.65 -3.86 -3.51
N ASP A 331 18.34 -3.83 -3.69
CA ASP A 331 17.60 -3.17 -4.76
C ASP A 331 16.18 -2.84 -4.28
N LEU A 332 15.41 -2.09 -5.07
CA LEU A 332 14.05 -1.69 -4.70
C LEU A 332 13.02 -2.84 -4.75
N PHE A 333 13.37 -4.00 -5.27
CA PHE A 333 12.55 -5.22 -5.21
C PHE A 333 12.90 -6.11 -4.01
N ASP A 334 13.83 -5.71 -3.16
CA ASP A 334 14.29 -6.44 -1.98
C ASP A 334 13.17 -7.06 -1.11
N PRO A 335 11.99 -6.42 -0.92
CA PRO A 335 10.92 -7.01 -0.12
C PRO A 335 10.25 -8.25 -0.72
N LEU A 336 10.48 -8.56 -2.00
CA LEU A 336 9.79 -9.66 -2.67
C LEU A 336 10.28 -11.02 -2.19
N PRO A 337 9.40 -12.07 -2.16
CA PRO A 337 9.83 -13.44 -1.97
C PRO A 337 10.88 -13.86 -3.00
N GLU A 338 11.84 -14.65 -2.58
CA GLU A 338 12.99 -15.09 -3.40
C GLU A 338 12.60 -15.58 -4.82
N LYS A 339 11.52 -16.36 -4.92
CA LYS A 339 11.07 -16.89 -6.21
C LYS A 339 10.45 -15.84 -7.16
N PHE A 340 10.00 -14.72 -6.63
CA PHE A 340 9.52 -13.58 -7.43
C PHE A 340 10.64 -12.57 -7.72
N HIS A 341 11.78 -12.68 -7.05
CA HIS A 341 13.00 -11.94 -7.35
C HIS A 341 13.72 -12.53 -8.57
N ASP A 342 12.93 -12.94 -9.55
CA ASP A 342 13.32 -13.55 -10.83
C ASP A 342 13.37 -12.45 -11.90
N SER A 343 14.53 -12.26 -12.53
CA SER A 343 14.73 -11.18 -13.50
C SER A 343 13.73 -11.24 -14.66
N ALA A 344 13.36 -12.44 -15.09
CA ALA A 344 12.39 -12.63 -16.15
C ALA A 344 10.95 -12.28 -15.70
N PHE A 345 10.59 -12.48 -14.42
CA PHE A 345 9.33 -12.04 -13.87
C PHE A 345 9.28 -10.51 -13.75
N LEU A 346 10.32 -9.92 -13.17
CA LEU A 346 10.41 -8.48 -12.93
C LEU A 346 10.43 -7.68 -14.24
N ASP A 347 11.10 -8.18 -15.28
CA ASP A 347 11.14 -7.52 -16.59
C ASP A 347 9.76 -7.42 -17.28
N ARG A 348 8.73 -8.15 -16.79
CA ARG A 348 7.35 -8.07 -17.27
C ARG A 348 6.47 -7.07 -16.52
N ILE A 349 7.01 -6.42 -15.51
CA ILE A 349 6.35 -5.31 -14.81
C ILE A 349 6.46 -4.05 -15.69
N TYR A 350 5.34 -3.44 -16.00
CA TYR A 350 5.30 -2.25 -16.86
C TYR A 350 5.59 -0.97 -16.10
N TYR A 351 5.21 -0.91 -14.85
CA TYR A 351 5.39 0.28 -14.02
C TYR A 351 5.63 -0.10 -12.57
N TYR A 352 6.57 0.59 -11.93
CA TYR A 352 6.81 0.51 -10.49
C TYR A 352 6.35 1.82 -9.84
N ILE A 353 5.30 1.78 -9.03
CA ILE A 353 4.91 2.90 -8.18
C ILE A 353 5.81 2.92 -6.94
N PRO A 354 6.60 3.98 -6.75
CA PRO A 354 7.38 4.18 -5.54
C PRO A 354 6.46 4.58 -4.38
N GLY A 355 6.00 3.60 -3.61
CA GLY A 355 5.03 3.84 -2.54
C GLY A 355 5.53 4.75 -1.43
N TRP A 356 6.82 5.02 -1.36
CA TRP A 356 7.43 6.01 -0.46
C TRP A 356 7.22 7.46 -0.92
N GLU A 357 6.86 7.70 -2.17
CA GLU A 357 6.43 9.00 -2.67
C GLU A 357 4.93 9.27 -2.40
N VAL A 358 4.20 8.27 -1.92
CA VAL A 358 2.78 8.37 -1.61
C VAL A 358 2.60 8.65 -0.13
N ASP A 359 1.86 9.70 0.19
CA ASP A 359 1.61 10.12 1.57
C ASP A 359 0.92 9.04 2.40
N VAL A 360 1.33 8.91 3.66
CA VAL A 360 0.60 8.10 4.64
C VAL A 360 -0.74 8.75 4.92
N ILE A 361 -1.81 7.99 4.75
CA ILE A 361 -3.19 8.49 4.87
C ILE A 361 -3.48 8.96 6.30
N ARG A 362 -3.94 10.21 6.42
CA ARG A 362 -4.42 10.83 7.64
C ARG A 362 -5.89 11.25 7.47
N GLY A 363 -6.56 11.52 8.58
CA GLY A 363 -8.00 11.84 8.59
C GLY A 363 -8.38 13.02 7.71
N GLU A 364 -7.55 14.05 7.69
CA GLU A 364 -7.73 15.27 6.89
C GLU A 364 -7.54 15.08 5.39
N MET A 365 -6.93 13.97 4.98
CA MET A 365 -6.70 13.66 3.56
C MET A 365 -7.92 13.05 2.86
N PHE A 366 -8.98 12.73 3.58
CA PHE A 366 -10.21 12.27 2.97
C PHE A 366 -11.06 13.44 2.47
N SER A 367 -11.66 13.25 1.28
CA SER A 367 -12.56 14.24 0.70
C SER A 367 -13.90 14.27 1.42
N ASP A 368 -14.43 15.47 1.61
CA ASP A 368 -15.82 15.78 1.94
C ASP A 368 -16.57 16.44 0.75
N GLY A 369 -15.86 16.61 -0.37
CA GLY A 369 -16.39 17.13 -1.63
C GLY A 369 -17.12 16.07 -2.47
N TYR A 370 -17.60 16.53 -3.63
CA TYR A 370 -18.27 15.68 -4.61
C TYR A 370 -17.26 14.92 -5.48
N GLY A 371 -17.52 13.66 -5.73
CA GLY A 371 -16.78 12.84 -6.69
C GLY A 371 -17.74 11.88 -7.38
N PHE A 372 -17.28 11.30 -8.49
CA PHE A 372 -18.07 10.27 -9.18
C PHE A 372 -18.47 9.15 -8.23
N VAL A 373 -19.70 8.66 -8.37
CA VAL A 373 -20.05 7.34 -7.81
C VAL A 373 -19.04 6.34 -8.35
N VAL A 374 -18.31 5.64 -7.49
CA VAL A 374 -17.15 4.82 -7.91
C VAL A 374 -17.54 3.74 -8.90
N ASP A 375 -18.73 3.21 -8.82
CA ASP A 375 -19.27 2.23 -9.78
C ASP A 375 -19.42 2.84 -11.19
N TYR A 376 -19.87 4.10 -11.29
CA TYR A 376 -19.91 4.83 -12.56
C TYR A 376 -18.51 4.99 -13.17
N LEU A 377 -17.55 5.48 -12.37
CA LEU A 377 -16.17 5.63 -12.84
C LEU A 377 -15.56 4.28 -13.22
N ALA A 378 -15.88 3.22 -12.48
CA ALA A 378 -15.41 1.86 -12.78
C ALA A 378 -15.92 1.36 -14.15
N GLU A 379 -17.19 1.61 -14.48
CA GLU A 379 -17.74 1.24 -15.79
C GLU A 379 -17.15 2.08 -16.94
N ILE A 380 -16.90 3.37 -16.70
CA ILE A 380 -16.17 4.24 -17.67
C ILE A 380 -14.77 3.68 -17.94
N LEU A 381 -13.99 3.40 -16.88
CA LEU A 381 -12.63 2.85 -17.02
C LEU A 381 -12.65 1.49 -17.75
N ARG A 382 -13.63 0.65 -17.45
CA ARG A 382 -13.81 -0.63 -18.12
C ARG A 382 -14.12 -0.46 -19.61
N SER A 383 -14.98 0.49 -19.99
CA SER A 383 -15.26 0.82 -21.39
C SER A 383 -14.01 1.25 -22.14
N LEU A 384 -13.15 2.05 -21.49
CA LEU A 384 -11.87 2.50 -22.06
C LEU A 384 -10.86 1.38 -22.33
N ARG A 385 -11.06 0.16 -21.81
CA ARG A 385 -10.21 -1.01 -22.13
C ARG A 385 -10.23 -1.37 -23.60
N SER A 386 -11.29 -1.03 -24.32
CA SER A 386 -11.43 -1.28 -25.76
C SER A 386 -10.72 -0.24 -26.64
N HIS A 387 -10.29 0.88 -26.07
CA HIS A 387 -9.60 1.95 -26.78
C HIS A 387 -8.08 1.77 -26.69
N ASP A 388 -7.35 2.30 -27.69
CA ASP A 388 -5.89 2.31 -27.72
C ASP A 388 -5.37 3.74 -27.91
N TYR A 389 -4.62 4.24 -26.90
CA TYR A 389 -4.00 5.57 -26.93
C TYR A 389 -2.46 5.47 -26.93
N SER A 390 -1.92 4.28 -27.14
CA SER A 390 -0.49 3.99 -26.95
C SER A 390 0.45 4.70 -27.92
N ASP A 391 -0.04 5.22 -29.02
CA ASP A 391 0.77 5.86 -30.07
C ASP A 391 0.55 7.38 -30.19
N ARG A 392 -0.28 7.97 -29.33
CA ARG A 392 -0.66 9.39 -29.42
C ARG A 392 0.51 10.36 -29.23
N TYR A 393 1.59 9.95 -28.56
CA TYR A 393 2.78 10.79 -28.44
C TYR A 393 3.67 10.76 -29.69
N LYS A 394 3.57 9.75 -30.56
CA LYS A 394 4.55 9.48 -31.65
C LYS A 394 4.65 10.59 -32.68
N HIS A 395 3.62 11.39 -32.83
CA HIS A 395 3.63 12.55 -33.73
C HIS A 395 4.34 13.77 -33.12
N LEU A 396 4.64 13.75 -31.83
CA LEU A 396 5.31 14.81 -31.06
C LEU A 396 6.71 14.41 -30.62
N PHE A 397 6.87 13.15 -30.16
CA PHE A 397 8.08 12.67 -29.51
C PHE A 397 8.50 11.29 -30.05
N THR A 398 9.79 11.04 -30.07
CA THR A 398 10.38 9.76 -30.48
C THR A 398 11.20 9.20 -29.33
N LEU A 399 10.90 7.97 -28.90
CA LEU A 399 11.67 7.28 -27.87
C LEU A 399 13.05 6.89 -28.40
N SER A 400 14.08 6.91 -27.54
CA SER A 400 15.43 6.46 -27.85
C SER A 400 15.42 5.05 -28.48
N SER A 401 16.34 4.80 -29.40
CA SER A 401 16.54 3.51 -30.07
C SER A 401 16.94 2.40 -29.11
N ASP A 402 17.59 2.74 -28.00
CA ASP A 402 18.10 1.81 -27.00
C ASP A 402 16.98 1.18 -26.14
N ILE A 403 15.82 1.85 -26.12
CA ILE A 403 14.64 1.34 -25.41
C ILE A 403 14.15 0.06 -26.08
N SER A 404 14.28 -1.07 -25.39
CA SER A 404 13.88 -2.38 -25.90
C SER A 404 12.40 -2.45 -26.23
N ALA A 405 11.99 -3.45 -27.03
CA ALA A 405 10.58 -3.65 -27.40
C ALA A 405 9.68 -3.82 -26.15
N ARG A 406 10.18 -4.50 -25.10
CA ARG A 406 9.45 -4.71 -23.84
C ARG A 406 9.36 -3.45 -23.00
N ASP A 407 10.43 -2.68 -22.93
CA ASP A 407 10.43 -1.39 -22.22
C ASP A 407 9.45 -0.43 -22.90
N ARG A 408 9.46 -0.41 -24.24
CA ARG A 408 8.53 0.37 -25.06
C ARG A 408 7.07 -0.06 -24.85
N ASP A 409 6.78 -1.36 -24.75
CA ASP A 409 5.42 -1.85 -24.46
C ASP A 409 4.94 -1.37 -23.08
N GLY A 410 5.80 -1.41 -22.05
CA GLY A 410 5.49 -0.89 -20.73
C GLY A 410 5.21 0.61 -20.72
N ILE A 411 6.06 1.40 -21.40
CA ILE A 411 5.87 2.84 -21.57
C ILE A 411 4.57 3.14 -22.30
N ASN A 412 4.33 2.49 -23.44
CA ASN A 412 3.14 2.69 -24.27
C ASN A 412 1.84 2.39 -23.53
N LYS A 413 1.80 1.28 -22.77
CA LYS A 413 0.61 0.91 -21.99
C LYS A 413 0.37 1.87 -20.81
N THR A 414 1.43 2.30 -20.13
CA THR A 414 1.30 3.28 -19.05
C THR A 414 0.84 4.63 -19.60
N PHE A 415 1.44 5.08 -20.68
CA PHE A 415 1.05 6.29 -21.39
C PHE A 415 -0.42 6.22 -21.83
N SER A 416 -0.81 5.14 -22.51
CA SER A 416 -2.20 4.90 -22.94
C SER A 416 -3.17 4.97 -21.77
N GLY A 417 -2.87 4.29 -20.67
CA GLY A 417 -3.70 4.28 -19.48
C GLY A 417 -3.89 5.65 -18.86
N LEU A 418 -2.82 6.42 -18.69
CA LEU A 418 -2.91 7.79 -18.19
C LEU A 418 -3.67 8.72 -19.15
N MET A 419 -3.40 8.62 -20.45
CA MET A 419 -4.13 9.41 -21.46
C MET A 419 -5.64 9.10 -21.46
N LYS A 420 -6.05 7.84 -21.30
CA LYS A 420 -7.45 7.44 -21.15
C LYS A 420 -8.11 8.04 -19.91
N ILE A 421 -7.38 8.11 -18.80
CA ILE A 421 -7.88 8.64 -17.54
C ILE A 421 -7.95 10.16 -17.57
N LEU A 422 -6.92 10.83 -18.06
CA LEU A 422 -6.80 12.28 -18.03
C LEU A 422 -7.46 12.98 -19.23
N PHE A 423 -7.38 12.38 -20.40
CA PHE A 423 -7.82 12.94 -21.68
C PHE A 423 -8.67 11.94 -22.47
N PRO A 424 -9.81 11.50 -21.92
CA PRO A 424 -10.70 10.57 -22.63
C PRO A 424 -11.28 11.20 -23.90
N ASP A 425 -11.36 12.53 -23.98
CA ASP A 425 -11.75 13.34 -25.13
C ASP A 425 -10.64 13.49 -26.17
N THR A 426 -9.43 13.04 -25.86
CA THR A 426 -8.23 13.11 -26.72
C THR A 426 -7.64 14.50 -26.94
N GLU A 427 -8.16 15.51 -26.26
CA GLU A 427 -7.74 16.89 -26.36
C GLU A 427 -6.65 17.21 -25.31
N ALA A 428 -5.41 16.85 -25.62
CA ALA A 428 -4.26 17.15 -24.76
C ALA A 428 -3.27 18.07 -25.49
N THR A 429 -2.72 19.04 -24.79
CA THR A 429 -1.63 19.89 -25.28
C THR A 429 -0.32 19.11 -25.39
N GLU A 430 0.62 19.60 -26.18
CA GLU A 430 1.95 18.99 -26.33
C GLU A 430 2.66 18.85 -24.97
N ALA A 431 2.56 19.85 -24.10
CA ALA A 431 3.16 19.83 -22.77
C ALA A 431 2.53 18.76 -21.86
N GLU A 432 1.22 18.58 -21.92
CA GLU A 432 0.52 17.53 -21.17
C GLU A 432 0.85 16.14 -21.70
N VAL A 433 0.94 15.96 -23.00
CA VAL A 433 1.41 14.71 -23.62
C VAL A 433 2.83 14.40 -23.17
N GLU A 434 3.71 15.41 -23.15
CA GLU A 434 5.09 15.26 -22.68
C GLU A 434 5.15 14.86 -21.21
N GLU A 435 4.36 15.51 -20.34
CA GLU A 435 4.30 15.20 -18.91
C GLU A 435 3.90 13.73 -18.69
N VAL A 436 2.83 13.27 -19.36
CA VAL A 436 2.37 11.89 -19.27
C VAL A 436 3.42 10.91 -19.80
N LEU A 437 4.08 11.24 -20.92
CA LEU A 437 5.14 10.39 -21.50
C LEU A 437 6.32 10.25 -20.56
N ARG A 438 6.80 11.34 -19.97
CA ARG A 438 7.90 11.33 -19.01
C ARG A 438 7.58 10.49 -17.80
N PHE A 439 6.37 10.64 -17.25
CA PHE A 439 5.92 9.87 -16.10
C PHE A 439 5.82 8.36 -16.41
N ALA A 440 5.37 8.01 -17.62
CA ALA A 440 5.36 6.63 -18.10
C ALA A 440 6.76 6.03 -18.27
N ILE A 441 7.70 6.82 -18.83
CA ILE A 441 9.11 6.42 -18.97
C ILE A 441 9.75 6.20 -17.61
N GLU A 442 9.55 7.12 -16.66
CA GLU A 442 10.15 7.07 -15.32
C GLU A 442 9.80 5.77 -14.58
N GLY A 443 8.52 5.37 -14.56
CA GLY A 443 8.12 4.15 -13.85
C GLY A 443 8.67 2.88 -14.48
N ARG A 444 8.82 2.83 -15.83
CA ARG A 444 9.47 1.71 -16.50
C ARG A 444 10.99 1.73 -16.32
N LYS A 445 11.61 2.91 -16.37
CA LYS A 445 13.04 3.09 -16.05
C LYS A 445 13.35 2.53 -14.67
N ARG A 446 12.55 2.88 -13.65
CA ARG A 446 12.73 2.36 -12.28
C ARG A 446 12.77 0.83 -12.26
N VAL A 447 11.89 0.15 -12.98
CA VAL A 447 11.94 -1.32 -13.12
C VAL A 447 13.26 -1.77 -13.73
N LYS A 448 13.67 -1.16 -14.84
CA LYS A 448 14.86 -1.57 -15.60
C LYS A 448 16.14 -1.34 -14.82
N ASP A 449 16.27 -0.20 -14.18
CA ASP A 449 17.47 0.13 -13.38
C ASP A 449 17.68 -0.87 -12.23
N GLN A 450 16.59 -1.27 -11.56
CA GLN A 450 16.68 -2.28 -10.52
C GLN A 450 16.94 -3.69 -11.07
N LEU A 451 16.43 -3.97 -12.27
CA LEU A 451 16.73 -5.23 -12.95
C LEU A 451 18.22 -5.37 -13.26
N LEU A 452 18.88 -4.30 -13.70
CA LEU A 452 20.33 -4.27 -13.94
C LEU A 452 21.16 -4.51 -12.67
N ARG A 453 20.62 -4.15 -11.51
CA ARG A 453 21.26 -4.46 -10.21
C ARG A 453 21.16 -5.93 -9.85
N ILE A 454 20.03 -6.58 -10.19
CA ILE A 454 19.74 -7.98 -9.90
C ILE A 454 20.47 -8.89 -10.89
N ASP A 455 20.43 -8.54 -12.18
CA ASP A 455 20.96 -9.36 -13.27
C ASP A 455 21.80 -8.49 -14.23
N PRO A 456 23.11 -8.42 -14.04
CA PRO A 456 24.02 -7.62 -14.87
C PRO A 456 24.12 -8.07 -16.33
N THR A 457 23.48 -9.16 -16.73
CA THR A 457 23.45 -9.63 -18.13
C THR A 457 22.50 -8.84 -19.00
N TYR A 458 21.60 -8.08 -18.40
CA TYR A 458 20.72 -7.17 -19.14
C TYR A 458 21.52 -6.01 -19.73
N PRO A 459 21.18 -5.54 -20.94
CA PRO A 459 21.80 -4.36 -21.51
C PRO A 459 21.39 -3.10 -20.76
N ASP A 460 22.32 -2.19 -20.62
CA ASP A 460 22.04 -0.84 -20.15
C ASP A 460 21.15 -0.11 -21.17
N VAL A 461 20.27 0.75 -20.70
CA VAL A 461 19.24 1.41 -21.53
C VAL A 461 19.23 2.89 -21.27
N HIS A 462 19.37 3.66 -22.33
CA HIS A 462 19.26 5.12 -22.30
C HIS A 462 17.80 5.54 -22.39
N PHE A 463 17.17 5.82 -21.25
CA PHE A 463 15.78 6.26 -21.19
C PHE A 463 15.66 7.75 -21.53
N ALA A 464 15.60 8.04 -22.82
CA ALA A 464 15.44 9.36 -23.38
C ALA A 464 14.36 9.40 -24.46
N TYR A 465 13.89 10.59 -24.76
CA TYR A 465 13.04 10.86 -25.91
C TYR A 465 13.46 12.15 -26.59
N THR A 466 13.18 12.25 -27.89
CA THR A 466 13.53 13.41 -28.70
C THR A 466 12.25 14.12 -29.15
N SER A 467 12.17 15.42 -28.94
CA SER A 467 11.10 16.28 -29.46
C SER A 467 11.29 16.59 -30.94
N LYS A 468 10.25 17.16 -31.59
CA LYS A 468 10.28 17.48 -33.04
C LYS A 468 11.41 18.40 -33.46
N ASP A 469 11.85 19.27 -32.57
CA ASP A 469 12.96 20.19 -32.80
C ASP A 469 14.34 19.51 -32.76
N GLY A 470 14.39 18.21 -32.47
CA GLY A 470 15.61 17.43 -32.34
C GLY A 470 16.24 17.47 -30.95
N THR A 471 15.60 18.13 -29.97
CA THR A 471 16.10 18.19 -28.60
C THR A 471 15.86 16.84 -27.89
N GLU A 472 16.96 16.20 -27.47
CA GLU A 472 16.90 14.98 -26.67
C GLU A 472 16.73 15.33 -25.18
N LYS A 473 15.81 14.66 -24.51
CA LYS A 473 15.51 14.82 -23.08
C LYS A 473 15.67 13.50 -22.35
N LEU A 474 16.57 13.46 -21.38
CA LEU A 474 16.82 12.31 -20.53
C LEU A 474 15.80 12.26 -19.38
N VAL A 475 15.33 11.07 -19.02
CA VAL A 475 14.42 10.87 -17.89
C VAL A 475 15.15 10.23 -16.72
N HIS A 476 15.05 10.85 -15.56
CA HIS A 476 15.58 10.37 -14.30
C HIS A 476 14.47 9.96 -13.35
N THR A 477 14.73 9.00 -12.47
CA THR A 477 13.88 8.72 -11.31
C THR A 477 14.27 9.63 -10.15
N LEU A 478 13.36 9.85 -9.19
CA LEU A 478 13.71 10.67 -8.02
C LEU A 478 14.79 10.01 -7.17
N GLU A 479 14.76 8.70 -7.02
CA GLU A 479 15.77 7.95 -6.27
C GLU A 479 17.17 8.08 -6.89
N GLU A 480 17.25 8.16 -8.24
CA GLU A 480 18.50 8.41 -8.95
C GLU A 480 19.06 9.78 -8.62
N LEU A 481 18.19 10.80 -8.54
CA LEU A 481 18.57 12.18 -8.24
C LEU A 481 18.91 12.38 -6.75
N GLU A 482 18.15 11.74 -5.85
CA GLU A 482 18.34 11.87 -4.40
C GLU A 482 19.54 11.06 -3.89
N TYR A 483 19.80 9.90 -4.50
CA TYR A 483 20.84 8.95 -4.05
C TYR A 483 21.79 8.53 -5.17
N PRO A 484 22.46 9.47 -5.86
CA PRO A 484 23.29 9.17 -7.04
C PRO A 484 24.43 8.20 -6.73
N ASP A 485 25.01 8.26 -5.52
CA ASP A 485 26.14 7.39 -5.11
C ASP A 485 25.75 5.92 -4.95
N TYR A 486 24.49 5.63 -4.72
CA TYR A 486 23.98 4.28 -4.43
C TYR A 486 23.08 3.71 -5.54
N TYR A 487 22.47 4.57 -6.33
CA TYR A 487 21.48 4.16 -7.32
C TYR A 487 22.09 3.30 -8.44
N HIS A 488 23.23 3.74 -8.99
CA HIS A 488 23.99 2.99 -9.98
C HIS A 488 25.10 2.17 -9.31
N ARG A 489 24.94 0.85 -9.30
CA ARG A 489 25.96 -0.05 -8.79
C ARG A 489 27.15 -0.07 -9.76
N VAL A 490 28.27 0.50 -9.36
CA VAL A 490 29.52 0.35 -10.12
C VAL A 490 29.96 -1.09 -10.02
N LEU A 491 29.92 -1.83 -11.13
CA LEU A 491 30.50 -3.19 -11.20
C LEU A 491 32.01 -3.08 -11.04
N PRO A 492 32.64 -3.91 -10.17
CA PRO A 492 34.10 -3.95 -10.08
C PRO A 492 34.69 -4.33 -11.46
N GLY A 493 35.40 -3.39 -12.10
CA GLY A 493 36.07 -3.59 -13.39
C GLY A 493 35.62 -2.69 -14.54
N LYS A 494 34.61 -1.85 -14.41
CA LYS A 494 34.26 -0.80 -15.37
C LYS A 494 34.39 0.59 -14.76
N SER A 495 35.58 0.94 -14.32
CA SER A 495 35.92 2.29 -13.87
C SER A 495 36.39 3.16 -15.04
N ASN A 496 35.49 3.56 -15.93
CA ASN A 496 35.74 4.64 -16.91
C ASN A 496 34.46 5.45 -17.19
N LEU A 497 33.62 5.66 -16.18
CA LEU A 497 32.64 6.71 -16.24
C LEU A 497 33.18 7.90 -15.47
N THR A 498 33.46 8.98 -16.20
CA THR A 498 33.78 10.28 -15.66
C THR A 498 32.71 10.66 -14.65
N PRO A 499 33.06 11.15 -13.43
CA PRO A 499 32.05 11.65 -12.51
C PRO A 499 31.19 12.68 -13.24
N LEU A 500 29.90 12.49 -13.26
CA LEU A 500 28.96 13.49 -13.74
C LEU A 500 29.23 14.78 -12.96
N GLN A 501 29.72 15.82 -13.63
CA GLN A 501 29.73 17.14 -13.03
C GLN A 501 28.30 17.51 -12.65
N PRO A 502 28.08 18.25 -11.55
CA PRO A 502 26.78 18.79 -11.24
C PRO A 502 26.28 19.58 -12.45
N ILE A 503 25.39 19.02 -13.20
CA ILE A 503 24.70 19.73 -14.25
C ILE A 503 23.75 20.67 -13.52
N ASP A 504 23.83 21.96 -13.79
CA ASP A 504 22.78 22.91 -13.44
C ASP A 504 21.47 22.35 -14.00
N PHE A 505 20.64 21.81 -13.13
CA PHE A 505 19.36 21.28 -13.47
C PHE A 505 18.41 22.46 -13.70
N ASP A 506 18.34 22.95 -14.91
CA ASP A 506 17.09 23.45 -15.42
C ASP A 506 16.12 22.27 -15.41
N LEU A 507 15.38 22.13 -14.31
CA LEU A 507 14.18 21.30 -14.25
C LEU A 507 13.25 21.85 -15.32
N PRO A 508 13.11 21.19 -16.49
CA PRO A 508 12.21 21.71 -17.50
C PRO A 508 10.83 21.67 -16.87
N ALA A 509 10.13 22.76 -17.04
CA ALA A 509 8.83 23.07 -16.50
C ALA A 509 7.84 21.91 -16.56
N MET A 510 7.94 21.02 -15.59
CA MET A 510 6.76 20.34 -15.10
C MET A 510 6.02 21.31 -14.20
N GLY A 511 5.58 22.45 -14.52
CA GLY A 511 4.79 23.39 -13.73
C GLY A 511 4.78 23.22 -12.19
N ILE A 512 5.77 22.48 -11.66
CA ILE A 512 5.96 22.20 -10.26
C ILE A 512 6.93 23.26 -9.74
N PRO A 513 6.47 24.22 -8.92
CA PRO A 513 7.39 25.06 -8.17
C PRO A 513 8.40 24.15 -7.44
N ASN A 514 9.64 24.57 -7.30
CA ASN A 514 10.64 23.87 -6.47
C ASN A 514 10.09 23.52 -5.06
N GLU A 515 9.09 24.25 -4.58
CA GLU A 515 8.36 23.99 -3.33
C GLU A 515 7.48 22.72 -3.36
N ALA A 516 6.98 22.28 -4.52
CA ALA A 516 6.13 21.09 -4.61
C ALA A 516 6.92 19.76 -4.70
N LEU A 517 8.20 19.81 -5.10
CA LEU A 517 9.14 18.69 -4.93
C LEU A 517 9.49 18.44 -3.46
N LEU A 518 9.30 19.46 -2.61
CA LEU A 518 9.54 19.42 -1.16
C LEU A 518 8.29 18.98 -0.39
N ASP A 519 7.15 18.82 -1.06
CA ASP A 519 5.86 18.51 -0.43
C ASP A 519 5.56 17.00 -0.30
N SER A 520 6.47 16.10 -0.72
CA SER A 520 6.37 14.72 -0.25
C SER A 520 6.67 14.68 1.24
N THR A 521 5.83 14.06 2.04
CA THR A 521 6.02 13.93 3.51
C THR A 521 7.37 13.34 3.86
N PHE A 522 7.97 12.52 2.98
CA PHE A 522 9.29 11.94 3.15
C PHE A 522 10.43 12.95 2.93
N ALA A 523 10.31 13.83 1.92
CA ALA A 523 11.24 14.92 1.73
C ALA A 523 11.07 15.97 2.86
N LYS A 524 9.83 16.19 3.36
CA LYS A 524 9.57 17.06 4.50
C LYS A 524 10.06 16.49 5.81
N GLU A 525 9.93 15.18 6.06
CA GLU A 525 10.47 14.56 7.28
C GLU A 525 12.00 14.54 7.28
N SER A 526 12.65 14.26 6.17
CA SER A 526 14.11 14.38 6.08
C SER A 526 14.57 15.84 6.08
N LEU A 527 13.80 16.76 5.49
CA LEU A 527 14.08 18.21 5.56
C LEU A 527 13.65 18.83 6.90
N HIS A 528 12.56 18.36 7.53
CA HIS A 528 12.24 18.76 8.90
C HIS A 528 13.22 18.19 9.91
N ALA A 529 13.77 17.00 9.71
CA ALA A 529 14.90 16.51 10.49
C ALA A 529 16.15 17.40 10.27
N ASN A 530 16.44 17.76 9.04
CA ASN A 530 17.54 18.68 8.72
C ASN A 530 17.21 20.15 9.05
N GLN A 531 15.98 20.60 8.91
CA GLN A 531 15.53 21.93 9.32
C GLN A 531 15.37 22.03 10.83
N SER A 532 14.93 20.99 11.52
CA SER A 532 14.97 20.98 13.00
C SER A 532 16.39 20.95 13.53
N LEU A 533 17.33 20.29 12.84
CA LEU A 533 18.76 20.38 13.13
C LEU A 533 19.34 21.75 12.79
N SER A 534 18.91 22.39 11.69
CA SER A 534 19.35 23.75 11.33
C SER A 534 18.60 24.83 12.13
N LEU A 535 17.33 24.64 12.48
CA LEU A 535 16.60 25.54 13.38
C LEU A 535 17.11 25.44 14.81
N ASN A 536 17.44 24.25 15.30
CA ASN A 536 18.13 24.08 16.57
C ASN A 536 19.54 24.71 16.54
N LYS A 537 20.25 24.66 15.40
CA LYS A 537 21.50 25.40 15.22
C LYS A 537 21.31 26.92 15.14
N GLN A 538 20.21 27.41 14.57
CA GLN A 538 19.92 28.85 14.52
C GLN A 538 19.37 29.38 15.87
N ILE A 539 18.59 28.60 16.60
CA ILE A 539 18.13 28.96 17.94
C ILE A 539 19.28 28.91 18.94
N THR A 540 20.21 27.96 18.79
CA THR A 540 21.46 27.93 19.60
C THR A 540 22.48 28.99 19.17
N ALA A 541 22.42 29.53 17.94
CA ALA A 541 23.30 30.63 17.54
C ALA A 541 22.82 32.01 18.00
N GLN A 542 21.55 32.16 18.41
CA GLN A 542 21.01 33.38 19.03
C GLN A 542 21.00 33.34 20.56
N ALA A 543 21.10 32.17 21.18
CA ALA A 543 21.43 32.03 22.59
C ALA A 543 22.93 31.68 22.64
N GLY A 544 23.77 32.61 23.07
CA GLY A 544 25.23 32.52 23.06
C GLY A 544 25.76 31.07 23.10
N ALA A 545 26.80 30.80 22.29
CA ALA A 545 27.32 29.46 21.97
C ALA A 545 27.11 28.48 23.12
N PRO A 546 26.47 27.31 22.94
CA PRO A 546 26.36 26.35 24.00
C PRO A 546 27.80 25.89 24.29
N GLU A 547 28.24 26.12 25.51
CA GLU A 547 29.35 25.36 26.07
C GLU A 547 29.06 23.90 25.72
N GLU A 548 29.97 23.22 25.05
CA GLU A 548 29.97 21.75 24.97
C GLU A 548 29.79 21.27 26.39
N GLN A 549 28.65 20.75 26.75
CA GLN A 549 28.41 20.16 28.05
C GLN A 549 29.40 19.02 28.15
N GLN A 550 30.50 19.26 28.80
CA GLN A 550 31.48 18.24 29.15
C GLN A 550 30.70 17.17 29.92
N LEU A 551 30.55 16.01 29.30
CA LEU A 551 29.97 14.85 29.96
C LEU A 551 30.77 14.58 31.24
N LYS A 552 30.07 14.47 32.35
CA LYS A 552 30.67 14.32 33.68
C LYS A 552 30.28 12.97 34.27
N GLU A 553 31.19 12.43 35.09
CA GLU A 553 30.86 11.32 35.97
C GLU A 553 29.91 11.84 37.06
N TYR A 554 28.82 11.13 37.28
CA TYR A 554 27.88 11.45 38.35
C TYR A 554 27.00 10.26 38.70
N HIS A 555 26.38 10.36 39.87
CA HIS A 555 25.40 9.41 40.39
C HIS A 555 24.05 10.11 40.55
N ILE A 556 22.97 9.46 40.12
CA ILE A 556 21.61 9.98 40.26
C ILE A 556 20.68 8.88 40.76
N SER A 557 19.81 9.25 41.70
CA SER A 557 18.79 8.36 42.28
C SER A 557 17.40 8.85 41.90
N PHE A 558 16.52 7.93 41.56
CA PHE A 558 15.11 8.18 41.28
C PHE A 558 14.23 7.50 42.30
N ALA A 559 13.29 8.27 42.86
CA ALA A 559 12.36 7.75 43.86
C ALA A 559 11.24 6.92 43.19
N GLU A 560 10.65 6.02 43.96
CA GLU A 560 9.48 5.26 43.49
C GLU A 560 8.31 6.20 43.11
N ASN A 561 7.59 5.89 42.01
CA ASN A 561 6.50 6.69 41.45
C ASN A 561 6.93 8.05 40.88
N GLN A 562 8.20 8.36 40.80
CA GLN A 562 8.68 9.58 40.15
C GLN A 562 8.34 9.51 38.63
N ARG A 563 7.96 10.66 38.10
CA ARG A 563 7.72 10.83 36.62
C ARG A 563 8.78 11.75 36.03
N GLY A 564 8.80 11.85 34.70
CA GLY A 564 9.79 12.66 33.99
C GLY A 564 11.04 11.89 33.57
N VAL A 565 11.10 10.58 33.87
CA VAL A 565 12.16 9.68 33.44
C VAL A 565 12.02 9.41 31.92
N ASN A 566 13.12 9.58 31.18
CA ASN A 566 13.13 9.41 29.73
C ASN A 566 14.54 8.98 29.30
N PHE A 567 14.64 7.93 28.52
CA PHE A 567 15.92 7.38 28.05
C PHE A 567 16.70 8.37 27.17
N ASP A 568 16.01 9.21 26.39
CA ASP A 568 16.67 10.24 25.61
C ASP A 568 17.46 11.24 26.48
N LYS A 569 16.86 11.67 27.61
CA LYS A 569 17.53 12.61 28.54
C LYS A 569 18.61 11.94 29.34
N LEU A 570 18.42 10.68 29.73
CA LEU A 570 19.36 9.96 30.61
C LEU A 570 20.56 9.44 29.82
N PHE A 571 20.33 8.78 28.71
CA PHE A 571 21.37 8.06 27.98
C PHE A 571 21.83 8.79 26.71
N GLY A 572 20.93 9.53 26.05
CA GLY A 572 21.21 10.17 24.76
C GLY A 572 22.54 10.93 24.70
N PRO A 573 22.87 11.83 25.64
CA PRO A 573 24.16 12.53 25.65
C PRO A 573 25.37 11.61 25.64
N TYR A 574 25.30 10.47 26.34
CA TYR A 574 26.40 9.50 26.47
C TYR A 574 26.48 8.48 25.33
N LEU A 575 25.39 8.34 24.59
CA LEU A 575 25.29 7.46 23.41
C LEU A 575 25.64 8.20 22.11
N LYS A 576 25.58 9.53 22.13
CA LYS A 576 25.84 10.37 20.95
C LYS A 576 27.26 10.15 20.42
N GLY A 577 27.36 9.75 19.14
CA GLY A 577 28.63 9.50 18.45
C GLY A 577 29.30 8.17 18.82
N ALA A 578 28.69 7.31 19.63
CA ALA A 578 29.17 5.95 19.85
C ALA A 578 28.88 5.09 18.63
N SER A 579 29.86 4.37 18.13
CA SER A 579 29.71 3.40 17.01
C SER A 579 29.62 1.96 17.50
N GLN A 580 30.01 1.68 18.76
CA GLN A 580 29.90 0.38 19.39
C GLN A 580 29.32 0.54 20.80
N ILE A 581 28.26 -0.19 21.11
CA ILE A 581 27.56 -0.14 22.38
C ILE A 581 27.34 -1.58 22.86
N THR A 582 27.75 -1.88 24.09
CA THR A 582 27.50 -3.16 24.73
C THR A 582 26.51 -2.95 25.89
N ILE A 583 25.44 -3.73 25.91
CA ILE A 583 24.41 -3.73 26.95
C ILE A 583 24.54 -5.05 27.70
N THR A 584 24.82 -4.99 29.00
CA THR A 584 24.81 -6.16 29.89
C THR A 584 23.60 -6.08 30.78
N ASP A 585 22.63 -6.97 30.62
CA ASP A 585 21.46 -7.08 31.48
C ASP A 585 20.90 -8.51 31.48
N PRO A 586 21.23 -9.32 32.51
CA PRO A 586 20.80 -10.73 32.57
C PRO A 586 19.29 -10.94 32.72
N TYR A 587 18.54 -9.87 32.89
CA TYR A 587 17.10 -9.92 33.15
C TYR A 587 16.23 -9.50 31.95
N ILE A 588 16.76 -9.37 30.75
CA ILE A 588 15.97 -9.13 29.55
C ILE A 588 15.39 -10.46 29.04
N ARG A 589 14.37 -10.97 29.69
CA ARG A 589 13.76 -12.29 29.45
C ARG A 589 12.30 -12.20 29.03
N LEU A 590 11.51 -11.36 29.71
CA LEU A 590 10.07 -11.24 29.48
C LEU A 590 9.75 -10.14 28.46
N PHE A 591 8.62 -10.25 27.78
CA PHE A 591 8.20 -9.36 26.71
C PHE A 591 8.29 -7.87 27.06
N TYR A 592 7.88 -7.48 28.28
CA TYR A 592 7.95 -6.07 28.69
C TYR A 592 9.41 -5.57 28.89
N GLN A 593 10.34 -6.45 29.27
CA GLN A 593 11.77 -6.12 29.39
C GLN A 593 12.41 -5.98 28.00
N ILE A 594 12.04 -6.86 27.09
CA ILE A 594 12.42 -6.79 25.66
C ILE A 594 11.90 -5.50 25.03
N ARG A 595 10.70 -5.06 25.40
CA ARG A 595 10.17 -3.75 24.97
C ARG A 595 10.99 -2.57 25.52
N ASN A 596 11.42 -2.62 26.78
CA ASN A 596 12.29 -1.57 27.34
C ASN A 596 13.64 -1.53 26.59
N LEU A 597 14.18 -2.68 26.18
CA LEU A 597 15.34 -2.74 25.30
C LEU A 597 15.06 -2.06 23.97
N MET A 598 13.93 -2.33 23.34
CA MET A 598 13.55 -1.68 22.10
C MET A 598 13.45 -0.17 22.22
N GLU A 599 12.91 0.35 23.33
CA GLU A 599 12.85 1.80 23.61
C GLU A 599 14.25 2.42 23.81
N LEU A 600 15.22 1.67 24.34
CA LEU A 600 16.62 2.11 24.40
C LEU A 600 17.25 2.13 22.97
N LEU A 601 16.96 1.12 22.15
CA LEU A 601 17.45 1.08 20.77
C LEU A 601 16.86 2.22 19.92
N GLU A 602 15.60 2.62 20.16
CA GLU A 602 15.01 3.83 19.58
C GLU A 602 15.76 5.10 20.01
N THR A 603 16.21 5.19 21.27
CA THR A 603 17.05 6.30 21.74
C THR A 603 18.39 6.29 21.03
N ILE A 604 19.06 5.13 20.88
CA ILE A 604 20.32 5.00 20.14
C ILE A 604 20.13 5.48 18.69
N ALA A 605 19.06 5.07 18.02
CA ALA A 605 18.75 5.48 16.65
C ALA A 605 18.58 7.01 16.51
N ARG A 606 17.92 7.67 17.49
CA ARG A 606 17.72 9.13 17.49
C ARG A 606 19.01 9.92 17.73
N TYR A 607 19.93 9.40 18.50
CA TYR A 607 21.21 10.06 18.82
C TYR A 607 22.36 9.66 17.88
N LYS A 608 22.08 8.87 16.90
CA LYS A 608 23.01 8.54 15.82
C LYS A 608 23.41 9.80 15.05
N THR A 609 24.72 10.07 14.97
CA THR A 609 25.25 11.34 14.43
C THR A 609 25.71 11.24 12.97
N SER A 610 25.75 10.05 12.40
CA SER A 610 26.23 9.80 11.04
C SER A 610 25.40 8.72 10.34
N ASP A 611 25.55 8.61 9.03
CA ASP A 611 25.03 7.49 8.25
C ASP A 611 25.79 6.18 8.50
N GLU A 612 26.80 6.19 9.37
CA GLU A 612 27.54 4.99 9.75
C GLU A 612 26.71 4.04 10.61
N GLU A 613 26.86 2.75 10.38
CA GLU A 613 26.20 1.70 11.15
C GLU A 613 26.72 1.68 12.59
N ILE A 614 25.80 1.58 13.55
CA ILE A 614 26.12 1.40 14.99
C ILE A 614 25.98 -0.07 15.32
N THR A 615 27.02 -0.65 15.92
CA THR A 615 26.94 -2.01 16.47
C THR A 615 26.44 -1.98 17.90
N VAL A 616 25.37 -2.69 18.20
CA VAL A 616 24.85 -2.87 19.55
C VAL A 616 24.86 -4.35 19.89
N HIS A 617 25.54 -4.69 20.98
CA HIS A 617 25.65 -6.08 21.46
C HIS A 617 24.99 -6.23 22.82
N LEU A 618 24.05 -7.16 22.96
CA LEU A 618 23.37 -7.49 24.20
C LEU A 618 23.92 -8.78 24.80
N ILE A 619 24.28 -8.72 26.10
CA ILE A 619 24.62 -9.90 26.92
C ILE A 619 23.48 -10.10 27.92
N THR A 620 22.74 -11.19 27.81
CA THR A 620 21.60 -11.49 28.70
C THR A 620 21.59 -12.95 29.13
N ALA A 621 20.75 -13.33 30.09
CA ALA A 621 20.57 -14.74 30.44
C ALA A 621 19.36 -15.33 29.71
N GLU A 622 19.43 -16.62 29.40
CA GLU A 622 18.32 -17.36 28.81
C GLU A 622 17.20 -17.60 29.85
N ASP A 623 15.94 -17.50 29.40
CA ASP A 623 14.79 -17.82 30.27
C ASP A 623 14.61 -19.33 30.33
N GLU A 624 14.59 -19.91 31.51
CA GLU A 624 14.53 -21.36 31.74
C GLU A 624 13.24 -22.02 31.19
N PHE A 625 12.15 -21.24 31.06
CA PHE A 625 10.84 -21.75 30.67
C PHE A 625 10.35 -21.25 29.31
N ARG A 626 10.92 -20.13 28.82
CA ARG A 626 10.48 -19.44 27.61
C ARG A 626 11.64 -19.01 26.72
N GLY A 627 12.74 -19.74 26.70
CA GLY A 627 13.94 -19.42 25.93
C GLY A 627 13.65 -19.27 24.43
N ASP A 628 12.83 -20.17 23.86
CA ASP A 628 12.42 -20.08 22.45
C ASP A 628 11.69 -18.77 22.14
N GLN A 629 10.75 -18.35 23.00
CA GLN A 629 10.00 -17.10 22.84
C GLN A 629 10.89 -15.87 23.02
N GLN A 630 11.85 -15.92 23.94
CA GLN A 630 12.86 -14.87 24.13
C GLN A 630 13.73 -14.74 22.89
N THR A 631 14.21 -15.84 22.33
CA THR A 631 15.01 -15.88 21.11
C THR A 631 14.24 -15.32 19.93
N GLU A 632 13.00 -15.75 19.70
CA GLU A 632 12.13 -15.22 18.65
C GLU A 632 11.94 -13.70 18.75
N ASN A 633 11.76 -13.18 19.96
CA ASN A 633 11.61 -11.76 20.16
C ASN A 633 12.91 -10.97 19.91
N LEU A 634 14.07 -11.52 20.28
CA LEU A 634 15.37 -10.91 20.01
C LEU A 634 15.70 -10.95 18.50
N GLU A 635 15.33 -12.00 17.78
CA GLU A 635 15.44 -12.07 16.32
C GLU A 635 14.60 -10.96 15.64
N LYS A 636 13.37 -10.72 16.11
CA LYS A 636 12.54 -9.60 15.64
C LYS A 636 13.20 -8.24 15.88
N ILE A 637 13.93 -8.09 16.96
CA ILE A 637 14.71 -6.85 17.23
C ILE A 637 15.85 -6.71 16.23
N VAL A 638 16.58 -7.79 15.88
CA VAL A 638 17.62 -7.75 14.86
C VAL A 638 17.05 -7.20 13.54
N GLU A 639 15.91 -7.76 13.12
CA GLU A 639 15.23 -7.31 11.90
C GLU A 639 14.82 -5.83 11.99
N ALA A 640 14.23 -5.41 13.12
CA ALA A 640 13.80 -4.03 13.30
C ALA A 640 14.99 -3.04 13.33
N CYS A 641 16.09 -3.39 14.00
CA CYS A 641 17.29 -2.56 14.14
C CYS A 641 17.99 -2.32 12.80
N SER A 642 17.99 -3.30 11.91
CA SER A 642 18.62 -3.18 10.59
C SER A 642 17.98 -2.03 9.76
N SER A 643 16.68 -1.76 9.96
CA SER A 643 15.95 -0.70 9.26
C SER A 643 16.39 0.73 9.64
N VAL A 644 17.05 0.89 10.79
CA VAL A 644 17.52 2.20 11.31
C VAL A 644 19.05 2.29 11.36
N GLY A 645 19.75 1.36 10.72
CA GLY A 645 21.21 1.34 10.64
C GLY A 645 21.88 0.97 11.99
N ILE A 646 21.24 0.07 12.75
CA ILE A 646 21.80 -0.54 13.96
C ILE A 646 22.03 -2.02 13.67
N VAL A 647 23.28 -2.47 13.77
CA VAL A 647 23.64 -3.89 13.74
C VAL A 647 23.50 -4.44 15.15
N PHE A 648 22.32 -5.02 15.43
CA PHE A 648 22.04 -5.61 16.74
C PHE A 648 22.44 -7.08 16.77
N SER A 649 23.12 -7.51 17.84
CA SER A 649 23.46 -8.88 18.11
C SER A 649 23.31 -9.19 19.60
N TRP A 650 23.12 -10.45 19.95
CA TRP A 650 23.06 -10.87 21.35
C TRP A 650 23.77 -12.20 21.60
N GLU A 651 24.10 -12.41 22.87
CA GLU A 651 24.57 -13.70 23.38
C GLU A 651 23.94 -14.02 24.74
N TYR A 652 23.75 -15.31 25.01
CA TYR A 652 23.32 -15.77 26.32
C TYR A 652 24.52 -16.05 27.22
N ASP A 653 24.53 -15.43 28.41
CA ASP A 653 25.54 -15.74 29.44
C ASP A 653 25.30 -17.15 30.00
N LYS A 654 26.16 -18.06 29.60
CA LYS A 654 26.13 -19.48 30.04
C LYS A 654 26.73 -19.69 31.43
N THR A 655 27.39 -18.68 32.00
CA THR A 655 28.07 -18.82 33.29
C THR A 655 27.14 -18.65 34.50
N GLY A 656 26.01 -17.96 34.30
CA GLY A 656 25.02 -17.68 35.36
C GLY A 656 25.55 -16.83 36.54
N THR A 657 26.77 -16.30 36.42
CA THR A 657 27.46 -15.58 37.50
C THR A 657 27.42 -14.06 37.31
N ARG A 658 27.02 -13.57 36.14
CA ARG A 658 26.94 -12.13 35.85
C ARG A 658 25.65 -11.55 36.41
N HIS A 659 25.81 -10.60 37.35
CA HIS A 659 24.73 -9.80 37.91
C HIS A 659 24.83 -8.33 37.49
N ASP A 660 25.86 -7.98 36.74
CA ASP A 660 26.10 -6.61 36.26
C ASP A 660 25.01 -6.16 35.30
N ARG A 661 24.64 -4.90 35.43
CA ARG A 661 23.66 -4.24 34.54
C ARG A 661 24.25 -2.91 34.13
N ASP A 662 24.78 -2.85 32.95
CA ASP A 662 25.46 -1.68 32.43
C ASP A 662 25.32 -1.51 30.93
N ILE A 663 25.54 -0.26 30.48
CA ILE A 663 25.67 0.11 29.09
C ILE A 663 27.08 0.68 28.92
N THR A 664 27.88 0.08 28.05
CA THR A 664 29.26 0.50 27.79
C THR A 664 29.38 0.97 26.34
N THR A 665 30.10 2.07 26.12
CA THR A 665 30.32 2.65 24.78
C THR A 665 31.79 2.67 24.42
N ASN A 666 32.13 2.58 23.14
CA ASN A 666 33.50 2.70 22.63
C ASN A 666 34.11 4.12 22.82
N GLN A 667 33.31 5.06 23.30
CA GLN A 667 33.79 6.41 23.68
C GLN A 667 34.33 6.46 25.14
N GLY A 668 34.40 5.32 25.81
CA GLY A 668 34.91 5.22 27.17
C GLY A 668 33.90 5.60 28.24
N TRP A 669 32.61 5.41 28.00
CA TRP A 669 31.57 5.60 29.02
C TRP A 669 30.95 4.27 29.43
N LYS A 670 30.78 4.10 30.74
CA LYS A 670 30.04 3.01 31.37
C LYS A 670 28.92 3.58 32.22
N ILE A 671 27.70 3.15 31.95
CA ILE A 671 26.50 3.55 32.71
C ILE A 671 26.02 2.32 33.48
N VAL A 672 26.12 2.36 34.78
CA VAL A 672 25.70 1.27 35.68
C VAL A 672 24.27 1.52 36.12
N LEU A 673 23.41 0.52 35.96
CA LEU A 673 21.99 0.57 36.29
C LEU A 673 21.67 -0.39 37.43
N SER A 674 21.12 0.10 38.52
CA SER A 674 20.78 -0.78 39.68
C SER A 674 19.67 -1.80 39.36
N ARG A 675 18.79 -1.50 38.36
CA ARG A 675 17.68 -2.36 37.93
C ARG A 675 17.75 -2.76 36.44
N GLY A 676 18.85 -2.48 35.76
CA GLY A 676 18.90 -2.64 34.29
C GLY A 676 17.91 -1.73 33.61
N LEU A 677 17.32 -2.18 32.51
CA LEU A 677 16.32 -1.43 31.73
C LEU A 677 14.90 -1.51 32.32
N ASP A 678 14.67 -2.31 33.37
CA ASP A 678 13.36 -2.46 34.02
C ASP A 678 13.09 -1.35 35.06
N VAL A 679 13.13 -0.10 34.61
CA VAL A 679 13.01 1.10 35.45
C VAL A 679 11.59 1.61 35.64
N PHE A 680 10.66 1.23 34.75
CA PHE A 680 9.27 1.69 34.81
C PHE A 680 8.38 0.73 35.60
N GLN A 681 7.34 1.27 36.22
CA GLN A 681 6.29 0.45 36.81
C GLN A 681 5.45 -0.22 35.74
N ARG A 682 4.69 -1.26 36.16
CA ARG A 682 3.80 -1.96 35.26
C ARG A 682 2.71 -1.04 34.74
N PHE A 683 2.49 -0.99 33.45
CA PHE A 683 1.45 -0.23 32.77
C PHE A 683 0.76 -1.12 31.72
N GLU A 684 -0.46 -0.75 31.34
CA GLU A 684 -1.22 -1.50 30.35
C GLU A 684 -0.65 -1.23 28.93
N MET A 685 0.20 -2.13 28.48
CA MET A 685 0.93 -1.99 27.22
C MET A 685 0.06 -2.02 25.96
N ASN A 686 -1.14 -2.58 26.05
CA ASN A 686 -2.06 -2.73 24.92
C ASN A 686 -3.06 -1.57 24.78
N ASP A 687 -3.08 -0.63 25.72
CA ASP A 687 -3.92 0.55 25.63
C ASP A 687 -3.27 1.60 24.70
N THR A 688 -3.76 1.63 23.47
CA THR A 688 -3.29 2.56 22.42
C THR A 688 -3.64 4.02 22.69
N PHE A 689 -4.58 4.29 23.61
CA PHE A 689 -5.05 5.64 23.95
C PHE A 689 -4.33 6.21 25.18
N SER A 690 -3.52 5.43 25.87
CA SER A 690 -2.74 5.89 27.02
C SER A 690 -1.47 6.64 26.57
N PHE A 691 -1.36 7.91 26.95
CA PHE A 691 -0.13 8.68 26.73
C PHE A 691 1.11 8.06 27.41
N ALA A 692 0.93 7.34 28.51
CA ALA A 692 2.02 6.63 29.18
C ALA A 692 2.63 5.52 28.31
N ASN A 693 1.86 4.97 27.35
CA ASN A 693 2.38 3.99 26.38
C ASN A 693 3.28 4.61 25.30
N ARG A 694 3.12 5.91 25.03
CA ARG A 694 3.84 6.63 23.97
C ARG A 694 4.96 7.51 24.49
N LEU A 695 4.82 8.03 25.72
CA LEU A 695 5.71 9.03 26.29
C LEU A 695 6.26 8.52 27.62
N GLN A 696 7.53 8.10 27.65
CA GLN A 696 8.19 7.57 28.85
C GLN A 696 8.11 8.51 30.06
N GLN A 697 8.22 9.82 29.85
CA GLN A 697 8.16 10.80 30.94
C GLN A 697 6.83 10.84 31.69
N LEU A 698 5.77 10.25 31.17
CA LEU A 698 4.46 10.16 31.84
C LEU A 698 4.32 8.86 32.65
N ARG A 699 5.26 7.92 32.50
CA ARG A 699 5.26 6.66 33.25
C ARG A 699 5.85 6.89 34.68
N PRO A 700 5.23 6.34 35.73
CA PRO A 700 5.87 6.29 37.03
C PRO A 700 7.03 5.29 37.00
N CYS A 701 8.18 5.66 37.57
CA CYS A 701 9.31 4.75 37.68
C CYS A 701 9.29 3.97 39.01
N LYS A 702 10.01 2.87 39.04
CA LYS A 702 10.45 2.18 40.25
C LYS A 702 11.60 2.96 40.85
N GLU A 703 11.91 2.73 42.12
CA GLU A 703 13.15 3.26 42.73
C GLU A 703 14.37 2.63 42.03
N PHE A 704 15.27 3.47 41.49
CA PHE A 704 16.51 2.99 40.85
C PHE A 704 17.61 4.05 40.87
N ASN A 705 18.85 3.59 40.68
CA ASN A 705 20.03 4.43 40.63
C ASN A 705 20.79 4.25 39.32
N LEU A 706 21.38 5.33 38.83
CA LEU A 706 22.30 5.35 37.70
C LEU A 706 23.63 5.93 38.10
N THR A 707 24.71 5.32 37.66
CA THR A 707 26.08 5.83 37.88
C THR A 707 26.77 5.90 36.51
N PHE A 708 27.24 7.06 36.14
CA PHE A 708 27.98 7.34 34.93
C PHE A 708 29.46 7.42 35.25
N VAL A 709 30.26 6.55 34.68
CA VAL A 709 31.71 6.44 34.92
C VAL A 709 32.46 6.44 33.60
N ARG A 710 33.60 7.06 33.57
CA ARG A 710 34.53 6.99 32.45
C ARG A 710 35.48 5.81 32.61
N ILE A 711 35.64 4.98 31.61
CA ILE A 711 36.50 3.77 31.64
C ILE A 711 37.65 3.90 30.63
#